data_b502eaa0443f0daba9969fe601840544
#
_entry.id   b502eaa0443f0daba9969fe601840544
#
_cell.length_a   1.000
_cell.length_b   1.000
_cell.length_c   1.000
_cell.angle_alpha   90.00
_cell.angle_beta   90.00
_cell.angle_gamma   90.00
#
_symmetry.space_group_name_H-M   'P 1'
#
loop_
_entity.id
_entity.type
_entity.pdbx_description
1 polymer ?
#
loop_
_entity_poly.entity_id
_entity_poly.type
_entity_poly.pdbx_seq_one_letter_code
_entity_poly.pdbx_strand_id
1 'polypeptide(L)'
;MLACRYDKRFLARNIQPHICSIRESNNVDPHLVEFFANGNEELESAINTILAEMTDAKEYGSLIKISIKDFAPLYVRFAEIENGDELNRDPALEILLPIVRCADLLSRLYDAVVTNPPYMGGKGMSNSLRQFVSEKFEPYKSDLFSCFVVRCTEMCSSRGYLGFLTPYVWMFIQSYEDMRNFIYANKTIETLIQFEYSAFEEATVPICTFALRNSKVAKKGCYLRLTYFRGGMEVQREKALEAISNHACGFYYESDSDNFAKIPGSPVAYWVSENVYSLYDNELIGKIADVRHGLSTGKNEKFVRRWNEVNWDKINISICNRDELNTARGKFFPYNKGGLFRKWYGNNEFVLWYDKIGQLEMSRTSGHRHDGKDRYFQEGITWSFISSSNFGVRYTGKGFVFDVAGSTMFMPNSKIYYITALLCSKLGQFFMEIQNPTLNFQVGNLKNVPVIWSKTFIVDSIAKNCIAISREDWDAFETSWDFKRHPLIRKVDTIEEAFLAWEKECAERFRQLKANEEELNRIFIEIYGLQDELTPDVEDKDVTVRKADLVRDIKSFISYAVGCMFGRYSLDADGLAFAGGEWDESKYKTFPADKDAIIPVCDREYFEDDIVARFADFVKALYGAENLEKNLKFISRALGGKEENPRKVIREYFIKEFYADHCKIYQKRPIYWLFDSGRKNAFKALVYIHRYKPDTIARLRTGYLHEVQAKYAADAESLEKALTVGTCGNQTQMKKELFALKAKQEEMHAFEEKIHHYADIRISIDLDDGVKHNYALFADVLAKLK
;
A
#
# COMPACT_ATOMS: atom_id res chain seq x y z
N MET A 1 -11.04 -18.47 42.55
CA MET A 1 -12.16 -17.53 42.87
C MET A 1 -13.29 -17.58 41.85
N LEU A 2 -13.05 -17.44 40.51
CA LEU A 2 -14.13 -17.50 39.51
C LEU A 2 -14.87 -18.84 39.51
N ALA A 3 -14.16 -19.98 39.51
CA ALA A 3 -14.78 -21.30 39.60
C ALA A 3 -15.67 -21.46 40.83
N CYS A 4 -15.25 -20.91 41.98
CA CYS A 4 -16.04 -20.93 43.24
C CYS A 4 -17.30 -20.08 43.19
N ARG A 5 -17.39 -19.09 42.28
CA ARG A 5 -18.63 -18.29 42.05
C ARG A 5 -19.69 -19.10 41.32
N TYR A 6 -19.28 -20.04 40.47
CA TYR A 6 -20.22 -20.84 39.64
C TYR A 6 -20.58 -22.18 40.34
N ASP A 7 -19.67 -22.77 41.10
CA ASP A 7 -19.95 -24.01 41.83
C ASP A 7 -19.36 -23.97 43.27
N LYS A 8 -20.21 -23.71 44.26
CA LYS A 8 -19.82 -23.68 45.68
C LYS A 8 -19.28 -25.04 46.18
N ARG A 9 -19.58 -26.17 45.49
CA ARG A 9 -19.04 -27.50 45.80
C ARG A 9 -17.55 -27.61 45.56
N PHE A 10 -16.96 -26.71 44.76
CA PHE A 10 -15.53 -26.64 44.49
C PHE A 10 -14.72 -26.46 45.78
N LEU A 11 -15.19 -25.58 46.68
CA LEU A 11 -14.58 -25.35 48.00
C LEU A 11 -14.79 -26.57 48.93
N ALA A 12 -15.98 -27.17 48.91
CA ALA A 12 -16.30 -28.32 49.76
C ALA A 12 -15.50 -29.58 49.39
N ARG A 13 -15.04 -29.70 48.13
CA ARG A 13 -14.20 -30.82 47.64
C ARG A 13 -12.70 -30.58 47.85
N ASN A 14 -12.29 -29.47 48.44
CA ASN A 14 -10.89 -29.07 48.65
C ASN A 14 -10.00 -29.23 47.42
N ILE A 15 -10.54 -28.90 46.22
CA ILE A 15 -9.78 -29.00 44.94
C ILE A 15 -8.79 -27.87 44.90
N GLN A 16 -7.49 -28.20 44.86
CA GLN A 16 -6.39 -27.25 44.70
C GLN A 16 -5.97 -27.15 43.24
N PRO A 17 -5.87 -25.93 42.67
CA PRO A 17 -5.33 -25.78 41.33
C PRO A 17 -3.82 -26.06 41.34
N HIS A 18 -3.35 -26.84 40.37
CA HIS A 18 -1.93 -27.05 40.15
C HIS A 18 -1.37 -25.83 39.35
N ILE A 19 -0.73 -24.90 40.07
CA ILE A 19 -0.06 -23.74 39.49
C ILE A 19 1.45 -23.99 39.51
N CYS A 20 2.09 -24.05 38.36
CA CYS A 20 3.52 -24.27 38.21
C CYS A 20 4.13 -23.22 37.28
N SER A 21 5.24 -22.63 37.66
CA SER A 21 6.10 -21.86 36.77
C SER A 21 7.09 -22.78 36.11
N ILE A 22 7.38 -22.53 34.82
CA ILE A 22 8.42 -23.30 34.11
C ILE A 22 9.77 -23.12 34.82
N ARG A 23 10.41 -24.23 35.11
CA ARG A 23 11.75 -24.32 35.74
C ARG A 23 12.72 -24.94 34.75
N GLU A 24 13.92 -24.39 34.64
CA GLU A 24 14.99 -24.92 33.80
C GLU A 24 16.02 -25.67 34.62
N SER A 25 16.71 -26.60 33.99
CA SER A 25 17.71 -27.49 34.61
C SER A 25 19.15 -27.11 34.29
N ASN A 26 19.41 -25.97 33.63
CA ASN A 26 20.72 -25.60 33.08
C ASN A 26 21.90 -25.60 34.07
N ASN A 27 21.64 -25.38 35.36
CA ASN A 27 22.68 -25.26 36.39
C ASN A 27 22.45 -26.22 37.57
N VAL A 28 21.87 -27.39 37.32
CA VAL A 28 21.69 -28.40 38.37
C VAL A 28 23.02 -29.09 38.63
N ASP A 29 23.42 -29.12 39.90
CA ASP A 29 24.66 -29.77 40.34
C ASP A 29 24.54 -31.32 40.12
N PRO A 30 25.50 -31.98 39.42
CA PRO A 30 25.51 -33.43 39.26
C PRO A 30 25.49 -34.20 40.59
N HIS A 31 26.14 -33.69 41.65
CA HIS A 31 26.12 -34.32 42.97
C HIS A 31 24.73 -34.36 43.60
N LEU A 32 23.86 -33.39 43.22
CA LEU A 32 22.47 -33.40 43.66
C LEU A 32 21.67 -34.53 43.01
N VAL A 33 22.02 -34.87 41.76
CA VAL A 33 21.44 -36.02 41.05
C VAL A 33 21.89 -37.35 41.65
N GLU A 34 23.19 -37.49 41.97
CA GLU A 34 23.73 -38.66 42.66
C GLU A 34 23.07 -38.87 44.04
N PHE A 35 22.93 -37.80 44.83
CA PHE A 35 22.22 -37.79 46.07
C PHE A 35 20.75 -38.24 45.93
N PHE A 36 20.04 -37.67 44.95
CA PHE A 36 18.67 -38.04 44.66
C PHE A 36 18.53 -39.50 44.30
N ALA A 37 19.39 -39.99 43.40
CA ALA A 37 19.35 -41.37 42.92
C ALA A 37 19.66 -42.41 43.99
N ASN A 38 20.52 -42.07 44.96
CA ASN A 38 20.94 -42.95 46.06
C ASN A 38 21.35 -44.36 45.61
N GLY A 39 22.09 -44.44 44.49
CA GLY A 39 22.54 -45.69 43.91
C GLY A 39 21.46 -46.46 43.13
N ASN A 40 20.29 -45.92 42.94
CA ASN A 40 19.24 -46.50 42.09
C ASN A 40 19.36 -46.04 40.61
N GLU A 41 19.80 -46.91 39.72
CA GLU A 41 20.03 -46.60 38.31
C GLU A 41 18.75 -46.16 37.57
N GLU A 42 17.57 -46.66 37.96
CA GLU A 42 16.29 -46.27 37.34
C GLU A 42 15.91 -44.84 37.69
N LEU A 43 16.09 -44.44 38.98
CA LEU A 43 15.86 -43.07 39.43
C LEU A 43 16.86 -42.10 38.79
N GLU A 44 18.14 -42.51 38.70
CA GLU A 44 19.18 -41.72 38.07
C GLU A 44 18.89 -41.49 36.60
N SER A 45 18.53 -42.53 35.85
CA SER A 45 18.15 -42.43 34.45
C SER A 45 16.92 -41.54 34.25
N ALA A 46 15.90 -41.69 35.08
CA ALA A 46 14.66 -40.91 34.98
C ALA A 46 14.92 -39.43 35.25
N ILE A 47 15.66 -39.08 36.34
CA ILE A 47 15.93 -37.68 36.65
C ILE A 47 16.85 -37.04 35.60
N ASN A 48 17.88 -37.74 35.14
CA ASN A 48 18.76 -37.25 34.08
C ASN A 48 17.99 -36.97 32.75
N THR A 49 17.05 -37.85 32.40
CA THR A 49 16.17 -37.64 31.25
C THR A 49 15.33 -36.36 31.38
N ILE A 50 14.70 -36.18 32.57
CA ILE A 50 13.93 -34.94 32.85
C ILE A 50 14.82 -33.72 32.78
N LEU A 51 16.00 -33.76 33.39
CA LEU A 51 16.92 -32.62 33.37
C LEU A 51 17.38 -32.27 31.94
N ALA A 52 17.68 -33.28 31.14
CA ALA A 52 18.03 -33.08 29.72
C ALA A 52 16.86 -32.43 28.90
N GLU A 53 15.62 -32.90 29.14
CA GLU A 53 14.43 -32.35 28.45
C GLU A 53 14.03 -30.97 28.97
N MET A 54 14.38 -30.61 30.21
CA MET A 54 14.08 -29.30 30.81
C MET A 54 15.22 -28.29 30.66
N THR A 55 16.25 -28.59 29.88
CA THR A 55 17.29 -27.63 29.51
C THR A 55 16.69 -26.50 28.72
N ASP A 56 17.05 -25.24 29.04
CA ASP A 56 16.49 -24.01 28.44
C ASP A 56 14.94 -23.93 28.51
N ALA A 57 14.35 -24.57 29.50
CA ALA A 57 12.89 -24.69 29.59
C ALA A 57 12.18 -23.33 29.73
N LYS A 58 12.80 -22.30 30.29
CA LYS A 58 12.22 -20.95 30.36
C LYS A 58 12.10 -20.29 28.96
N GLU A 59 13.02 -20.64 28.06
CA GLU A 59 12.99 -20.16 26.68
C GLU A 59 11.93 -20.90 25.83
N TYR A 60 11.84 -22.22 25.97
CA TYR A 60 10.95 -23.06 25.16
C TYR A 60 9.54 -23.18 25.74
N GLY A 61 9.36 -22.92 27.00
CA GLY A 61 8.07 -22.95 27.68
C GLY A 61 7.38 -24.32 27.60
N SER A 62 6.07 -24.31 27.47
CA SER A 62 5.26 -25.53 27.38
C SER A 62 5.31 -26.22 25.99
N LEU A 63 6.16 -25.76 25.06
CA LEU A 63 6.47 -26.50 23.83
C LEU A 63 7.30 -27.75 24.07
N ILE A 64 7.94 -27.85 25.25
CA ILE A 64 8.74 -29.01 25.65
C ILE A 64 7.86 -30.27 25.74
N LYS A 65 8.41 -31.37 25.25
CA LYS A 65 7.83 -32.73 25.38
C LYS A 65 8.62 -33.49 26.45
N ILE A 66 7.90 -34.07 27.38
CA ILE A 66 8.47 -34.94 28.42
C ILE A 66 8.19 -36.39 28.07
N SER A 67 9.25 -37.19 28.00
CA SER A 67 9.16 -38.61 27.61
C SER A 67 8.72 -39.50 28.78
N ILE A 68 9.12 -39.15 29.99
CA ILE A 68 8.74 -39.86 31.21
C ILE A 68 7.23 -39.79 31.43
N LYS A 69 6.62 -40.93 31.78
CA LYS A 69 5.17 -41.00 32.01
C LYS A 69 4.83 -41.43 33.45
N ASP A 70 5.72 -42.21 34.09
CA ASP A 70 5.54 -42.63 35.46
C ASP A 70 6.45 -41.81 36.40
N PHE A 71 5.85 -40.91 37.14
CA PHE A 71 6.52 -40.04 38.14
C PHE A 71 6.39 -40.59 39.56
N ALA A 72 5.66 -41.69 39.80
CA ALA A 72 5.42 -42.23 41.15
C ALA A 72 6.73 -42.59 41.87
N PRO A 73 7.71 -43.29 41.25
CA PRO A 73 8.98 -43.59 41.89
C PRO A 73 9.77 -42.34 42.33
N LEU A 74 9.72 -41.29 41.50
CA LEU A 74 10.39 -40.02 41.79
C LEU A 74 9.76 -39.33 43.03
N TYR A 75 8.43 -39.32 43.12
CA TYR A 75 7.72 -38.72 44.24
C TYR A 75 7.92 -39.55 45.54
N VAL A 76 7.98 -40.87 45.45
CA VAL A 76 8.34 -41.73 46.61
C VAL A 76 9.72 -41.33 47.15
N ARG A 77 10.70 -41.16 46.24
CA ARG A 77 12.05 -40.73 46.63
C ARG A 77 12.08 -39.35 47.26
N PHE A 78 11.33 -38.36 46.72
CA PHE A 78 11.21 -37.05 47.36
C PHE A 78 10.58 -37.11 48.77
N ALA A 79 9.61 -37.98 48.99
CA ALA A 79 9.02 -38.18 50.32
C ALA A 79 10.01 -38.80 51.32
N GLU A 80 10.89 -39.71 50.86
CA GLU A 80 11.99 -40.23 51.67
C GLU A 80 12.97 -39.10 52.06
N ILE A 81 13.37 -38.28 51.07
CA ILE A 81 14.28 -37.15 51.30
C ILE A 81 13.66 -36.12 52.25
N GLU A 82 12.36 -35.85 52.13
CA GLU A 82 11.65 -34.90 52.98
C GLU A 82 11.67 -35.32 54.47
N ASN A 83 11.58 -36.63 54.71
CA ASN A 83 11.61 -37.22 56.06
C ASN A 83 13.03 -37.50 56.62
N GLY A 84 14.08 -37.35 55.78
CA GLY A 84 15.48 -37.48 56.13
C GLY A 84 16.07 -36.20 56.73
N ASP A 85 17.27 -36.29 57.26
CA ASP A 85 18.00 -35.17 57.86
C ASP A 85 19.40 -35.04 57.22
N GLU A 86 19.45 -35.17 55.90
CA GLU A 86 20.68 -35.18 55.11
C GLU A 86 21.03 -33.78 54.55
N LEU A 87 22.32 -33.48 54.38
CA LEU A 87 22.85 -32.17 54.01
C LEU A 87 22.25 -31.63 52.67
N ASN A 88 21.97 -32.51 51.68
CA ASN A 88 21.45 -32.15 50.39
C ASN A 88 19.91 -32.20 50.30
N ARG A 89 19.20 -32.37 51.42
CA ARG A 89 17.75 -32.42 51.50
C ARG A 89 17.08 -31.17 50.93
N ASP A 90 17.43 -30.00 51.49
CA ASP A 90 16.79 -28.74 51.12
C ASP A 90 17.10 -28.36 49.64
N PRO A 91 18.33 -28.46 49.12
CA PRO A 91 18.60 -28.27 47.69
C PRO A 91 17.80 -29.23 46.79
N ALA A 92 17.63 -30.51 47.15
CA ALA A 92 16.84 -31.44 46.36
C ALA A 92 15.35 -31.06 46.28
N LEU A 93 14.78 -30.62 47.40
CA LEU A 93 13.39 -30.18 47.49
C LEU A 93 13.16 -28.80 46.83
N GLU A 94 14.13 -27.90 46.88
CA GLU A 94 14.01 -26.54 46.30
C GLU A 94 14.33 -26.49 44.81
N ILE A 95 15.22 -27.34 44.30
CA ILE A 95 15.68 -27.32 42.91
C ILE A 95 15.04 -28.45 42.09
N LEU A 96 15.23 -29.73 42.48
CA LEU A 96 14.79 -30.88 41.68
C LEU A 96 13.27 -31.07 41.73
N LEU A 97 12.65 -30.99 42.91
CA LEU A 97 11.21 -31.23 43.03
C LEU A 97 10.35 -30.26 42.18
N PRO A 98 10.61 -28.94 42.10
CA PRO A 98 9.89 -28.06 41.22
C PRO A 98 10.08 -28.37 39.72
N ILE A 99 11.28 -28.82 39.30
CA ILE A 99 11.54 -29.26 37.91
C ILE A 99 10.73 -30.51 37.62
N VAL A 100 10.76 -31.51 38.50
CA VAL A 100 10.02 -32.78 38.32
C VAL A 100 8.51 -32.54 38.34
N ARG A 101 7.98 -31.65 39.20
CA ARG A 101 6.56 -31.24 39.21
C ARG A 101 6.16 -30.56 37.87
N CYS A 102 7.02 -29.71 37.36
CA CYS A 102 6.77 -29.07 36.08
C CYS A 102 6.77 -30.08 34.93
N ALA A 103 7.75 -31.01 34.90
CA ALA A 103 7.83 -32.06 33.92
C ALA A 103 6.61 -33.01 33.97
N ASP A 104 6.18 -33.40 35.18
CA ASP A 104 4.97 -34.20 35.38
C ASP A 104 3.74 -33.53 34.77
N LEU A 105 3.51 -32.24 35.08
CA LEU A 105 2.38 -31.47 34.48
C LEU A 105 2.47 -31.37 32.97
N LEU A 106 3.66 -31.20 32.41
CA LEU A 106 3.86 -31.15 30.95
C LEU A 106 3.71 -32.50 30.26
N SER A 107 3.80 -33.63 30.99
CA SER A 107 3.67 -34.99 30.50
C SER A 107 2.24 -35.53 30.48
N ARG A 108 1.34 -34.89 31.26
CA ARG A 108 -0.04 -35.37 31.47
C ARG A 108 -0.92 -35.11 30.25
N LEU A 109 -2.00 -35.89 30.13
CA LEU A 109 -3.09 -35.64 29.23
C LEU A 109 -4.24 -34.97 29.98
N TYR A 110 -4.84 -33.97 29.35
CA TYR A 110 -5.93 -33.17 29.88
C TYR A 110 -7.20 -33.30 29.03
N ASP A 111 -8.37 -33.24 29.66
CA ASP A 111 -9.65 -33.26 28.95
C ASP A 111 -9.96 -31.96 28.25
N ALA A 112 -9.34 -30.86 28.70
CA ALA A 112 -9.42 -29.56 28.05
C ALA A 112 -8.07 -28.83 28.13
N VAL A 113 -7.61 -28.27 27.02
CA VAL A 113 -6.40 -27.45 26.93
C VAL A 113 -6.78 -26.10 26.29
N VAL A 114 -6.58 -25.00 27.05
CA VAL A 114 -6.97 -23.67 26.59
C VAL A 114 -5.79 -22.71 26.73
N THR A 115 -5.50 -21.96 25.68
CA THR A 115 -4.37 -21.00 25.71
C THR A 115 -4.60 -19.82 24.75
N ASN A 116 -3.99 -18.69 25.12
CA ASN A 116 -3.66 -17.59 24.24
C ASN A 116 -2.13 -17.63 24.05
N PRO A 117 -1.63 -18.31 22.98
CA PRO A 117 -0.19 -18.51 22.80
C PRO A 117 0.49 -17.19 22.39
N PRO A 118 1.81 -17.07 22.55
CA PRO A 118 2.55 -15.90 22.07
C PRO A 118 2.52 -15.81 20.54
N TYR A 119 2.30 -14.59 20.01
CA TYR A 119 2.34 -14.28 18.59
C TYR A 119 3.74 -13.78 18.23
N MET A 120 4.59 -14.69 17.80
CA MET A 120 6.00 -14.40 17.55
C MET A 120 6.49 -15.15 16.32
N GLY A 121 6.60 -14.44 15.21
CA GLY A 121 7.21 -14.97 13.98
C GLY A 121 8.73 -15.11 14.10
N GLY A 122 9.35 -15.88 13.20
CA GLY A 122 10.76 -16.24 13.27
C GLY A 122 11.77 -15.08 13.40
N LYS A 123 11.41 -13.85 13.03
CA LYS A 123 12.26 -12.66 13.25
C LYS A 123 12.32 -12.21 14.71
N GLY A 124 11.30 -12.49 15.48
CA GLY A 124 11.22 -12.14 16.91
C GLY A 124 11.83 -13.20 17.82
N MET A 125 12.07 -14.42 17.34
CA MET A 125 12.62 -15.52 18.12
C MET A 125 14.13 -15.34 18.32
N SER A 126 14.63 -15.76 19.50
CA SER A 126 16.06 -15.93 19.73
C SER A 126 16.65 -17.01 18.82
N ASN A 127 17.95 -17.11 18.71
CA ASN A 127 18.59 -18.13 17.88
C ASN A 127 18.32 -19.56 18.43
N SER A 128 18.34 -19.75 19.75
CA SER A 128 18.05 -21.04 20.40
C SER A 128 16.60 -21.47 20.17
N LEU A 129 15.64 -20.58 20.39
CA LEU A 129 14.22 -20.86 20.16
C LEU A 129 13.93 -21.15 18.69
N ARG A 130 14.54 -20.41 17.77
CA ARG A 130 14.38 -20.63 16.31
C ARG A 130 14.91 -22.00 15.90
N GLN A 131 16.07 -22.39 16.43
CA GLN A 131 16.64 -23.71 16.19
C GLN A 131 15.72 -24.81 16.75
N PHE A 132 15.29 -24.70 18.01
CA PHE A 132 14.38 -25.65 18.65
C PHE A 132 13.08 -25.82 17.86
N VAL A 133 12.44 -24.72 17.45
CA VAL A 133 11.20 -24.74 16.64
C VAL A 133 11.45 -25.38 15.26
N SER A 134 12.57 -25.08 14.62
CA SER A 134 12.92 -25.68 13.32
C SER A 134 13.20 -27.18 13.41
N GLU A 135 13.74 -27.68 14.52
CA GLU A 135 14.02 -29.12 14.72
C GLU A 135 12.79 -29.90 15.17
N LYS A 136 11.93 -29.33 16.01
CA LYS A 136 10.82 -30.05 16.65
C LYS A 136 9.46 -29.80 15.99
N PHE A 137 9.29 -28.66 15.30
CA PHE A 137 8.02 -28.21 14.72
C PHE A 137 8.18 -27.71 13.28
N GLU A 138 9.04 -28.36 12.48
CA GLU A 138 9.44 -27.89 11.15
C GLU A 138 8.26 -27.41 10.27
N PRO A 139 7.14 -28.14 10.08
CA PRO A 139 6.03 -27.68 9.23
C PRO A 139 5.25 -26.49 9.83
N TYR A 140 5.43 -26.20 11.11
CA TYR A 140 4.63 -25.23 11.86
C TYR A 140 5.45 -24.02 12.36
N LYS A 141 6.71 -23.92 11.97
CA LYS A 141 7.71 -22.96 12.48
C LYS A 141 7.48 -21.49 12.10
N SER A 142 6.46 -21.21 11.29
CA SER A 142 6.19 -19.83 10.81
C SER A 142 5.91 -18.84 11.93
N ASP A 143 5.27 -19.29 13.00
CA ASP A 143 5.01 -18.50 14.22
C ASP A 143 4.85 -19.44 15.43
N LEU A 144 5.13 -18.93 16.63
CA LEU A 144 5.01 -19.73 17.85
C LEU A 144 3.59 -20.22 18.09
N PHE A 145 2.56 -19.42 17.81
CA PHE A 145 1.18 -19.88 18.06
C PHE A 145 0.84 -21.14 17.26
N SER A 146 1.39 -21.31 16.05
CA SER A 146 1.16 -22.53 15.25
C SER A 146 1.81 -23.78 15.88
N CYS A 147 3.00 -23.62 16.45
CA CYS A 147 3.66 -24.68 17.24
C CYS A 147 2.84 -25.04 18.48
N PHE A 148 2.30 -24.04 19.18
CA PHE A 148 1.44 -24.25 20.35
C PHE A 148 0.15 -24.96 20.01
N VAL A 149 -0.51 -24.65 18.90
CA VAL A 149 -1.72 -25.37 18.45
C VAL A 149 -1.44 -26.87 18.32
N VAL A 150 -0.34 -27.23 17.65
CA VAL A 150 0.04 -28.65 17.50
C VAL A 150 0.45 -29.28 18.84
N ARG A 151 1.28 -28.60 19.64
CA ARG A 151 1.72 -29.10 20.94
C ARG A 151 0.55 -29.36 21.90
N CYS A 152 -0.42 -28.43 21.95
CA CYS A 152 -1.61 -28.59 22.79
C CYS A 152 -2.44 -29.81 22.41
N THR A 153 -2.47 -30.22 21.12
CA THR A 153 -3.17 -31.44 20.72
C THR A 153 -2.52 -32.70 21.31
N GLU A 154 -1.20 -32.69 21.57
CA GLU A 154 -0.47 -33.80 22.20
C GLU A 154 -0.68 -33.83 23.70
N MET A 155 -0.99 -32.69 24.35
CA MET A 155 -1.32 -32.58 25.76
C MET A 155 -2.79 -32.88 26.07
N CYS A 156 -3.63 -32.96 25.04
CA CYS A 156 -5.07 -33.17 25.17
C CYS A 156 -5.43 -34.65 24.95
N SER A 157 -6.33 -35.18 25.77
CA SER A 157 -6.87 -36.53 25.59
C SER A 157 -7.59 -36.66 24.22
N SER A 158 -7.66 -37.86 23.67
CA SER A 158 -8.25 -38.12 22.35
C SER A 158 -9.73 -37.73 22.24
N ARG A 159 -10.44 -37.58 23.32
CA ARG A 159 -11.83 -37.12 23.40
C ARG A 159 -11.97 -35.71 23.96
N GLY A 160 -10.84 -35.08 24.28
CA GLY A 160 -10.78 -33.75 24.91
C GLY A 160 -11.00 -32.62 23.92
N TYR A 161 -11.01 -31.41 24.47
CA TYR A 161 -11.26 -30.19 23.73
C TYR A 161 -10.09 -29.21 23.86
N LEU A 162 -9.87 -28.43 22.81
CA LEU A 162 -8.85 -27.41 22.79
C LEU A 162 -9.52 -26.05 22.50
N GLY A 163 -9.06 -25.02 23.20
CA GLY A 163 -9.56 -23.65 23.01
C GLY A 163 -8.39 -22.69 22.75
N PHE A 164 -8.49 -21.89 21.70
CA PHE A 164 -7.43 -20.98 21.28
C PHE A 164 -7.94 -19.58 21.03
N LEU A 165 -7.13 -18.59 21.35
CA LEU A 165 -7.22 -17.23 20.83
C LEU A 165 -5.94 -16.97 20.03
N THR A 166 -6.04 -16.68 18.72
CA THR A 166 -4.87 -16.52 17.82
C THR A 166 -5.14 -15.46 16.77
N PRO A 167 -4.08 -14.94 16.10
CA PRO A 167 -4.29 -14.21 14.85
C PRO A 167 -5.02 -15.08 13.83
N TYR A 168 -6.01 -14.53 13.12
CA TYR A 168 -6.76 -15.33 12.13
C TYR A 168 -6.01 -15.52 10.80
N VAL A 169 -4.80 -14.97 10.65
CA VAL A 169 -3.96 -15.12 9.44
C VAL A 169 -3.70 -16.58 9.07
N TRP A 170 -3.69 -17.49 10.04
CA TRP A 170 -3.52 -18.91 9.80
C TRP A 170 -4.64 -19.53 8.96
N MET A 171 -5.81 -18.92 8.95
CA MET A 171 -6.96 -19.37 8.18
C MET A 171 -6.71 -19.30 6.66
N PHE A 172 -5.80 -18.44 6.19
CA PHE A 172 -5.68 -18.07 4.78
C PHE A 172 -4.25 -18.13 4.23
N ILE A 173 -3.23 -17.69 5.00
CA ILE A 173 -1.87 -17.53 4.49
C ILE A 173 -1.22 -18.90 4.22
N GLN A 174 -0.49 -19.00 3.10
CA GLN A 174 0.13 -20.24 2.64
C GLN A 174 1.10 -20.86 3.66
N SER A 175 1.84 -20.04 4.43
CA SER A 175 2.79 -20.55 5.42
C SER A 175 2.16 -21.34 6.57
N TYR A 176 0.83 -21.38 6.68
CA TYR A 176 0.08 -22.17 7.66
C TYR A 176 -0.76 -23.27 7.03
N GLU A 177 -0.53 -23.60 5.76
CA GLU A 177 -1.27 -24.65 5.05
C GLU A 177 -1.11 -26.02 5.73
N ASP A 178 0.11 -26.36 6.15
CA ASP A 178 0.39 -27.60 6.88
C ASP A 178 -0.37 -27.70 8.19
N MET A 179 -0.50 -26.59 8.93
CA MET A 179 -1.29 -26.57 10.17
C MET A 179 -2.79 -26.76 9.87
N ARG A 180 -3.32 -26.10 8.80
CA ARG A 180 -4.72 -26.32 8.38
C ARG A 180 -4.98 -27.78 8.01
N ASN A 181 -4.13 -28.33 7.18
CA ASN A 181 -4.23 -29.73 6.76
C ASN A 181 -4.12 -30.69 7.94
N PHE A 182 -3.24 -30.41 8.92
CA PHE A 182 -3.16 -31.18 10.16
C PHE A 182 -4.48 -31.13 10.95
N ILE A 183 -5.09 -29.94 11.09
CA ILE A 183 -6.36 -29.78 11.79
C ILE A 183 -7.46 -30.55 11.07
N TYR A 184 -7.61 -30.39 9.75
CA TYR A 184 -8.69 -31.02 8.98
C TYR A 184 -8.58 -32.56 8.95
N ALA A 185 -7.37 -33.08 8.86
CA ALA A 185 -7.15 -34.54 8.83
C ALA A 185 -7.39 -35.19 10.19
N ASN A 186 -7.06 -34.52 11.29
CA ASN A 186 -6.93 -35.18 12.60
C ASN A 186 -7.91 -34.66 13.67
N LYS A 187 -8.50 -33.47 13.47
CA LYS A 187 -9.32 -32.77 14.47
C LYS A 187 -10.66 -32.36 13.89
N THR A 188 -11.58 -31.95 14.76
CA THR A 188 -12.86 -31.37 14.35
C THR A 188 -12.93 -29.94 14.87
N ILE A 189 -13.19 -28.99 13.99
CA ILE A 189 -13.49 -27.59 14.38
C ILE A 189 -14.92 -27.59 14.91
N GLU A 190 -15.09 -27.40 16.21
CA GLU A 190 -16.42 -27.31 16.82
C GLU A 190 -17.02 -25.92 16.65
N THR A 191 -16.21 -24.89 16.97
CA THR A 191 -16.62 -23.50 16.82
C THR A 191 -15.43 -22.63 16.38
N LEU A 192 -15.70 -21.57 15.60
CA LEU A 192 -14.72 -20.53 15.28
C LEU A 192 -15.44 -19.19 15.20
N ILE A 193 -14.89 -18.18 15.88
CA ILE A 193 -15.38 -16.79 15.82
C ILE A 193 -14.26 -15.92 15.25
N GLN A 194 -14.51 -15.31 14.11
CA GLN A 194 -13.60 -14.36 13.48
C GLN A 194 -14.03 -12.94 13.82
N PHE A 195 -13.18 -12.21 14.56
CA PHE A 195 -13.48 -10.87 15.02
C PHE A 195 -13.10 -9.79 13.98
N GLU A 196 -13.68 -8.61 14.16
CA GLU A 196 -13.28 -7.39 13.44
C GLU A 196 -11.84 -6.98 13.84
N TYR A 197 -11.14 -6.29 12.94
CA TYR A 197 -9.70 -5.97 13.08
C TYR A 197 -9.36 -5.18 14.35
N SER A 198 -10.25 -4.27 14.76
CA SER A 198 -10.08 -3.40 15.93
C SER A 198 -10.93 -3.82 17.13
N ALA A 199 -11.33 -5.09 17.19
CA ALA A 199 -12.21 -5.60 18.25
C ALA A 199 -11.61 -5.42 19.67
N PHE A 200 -10.29 -5.49 19.79
CA PHE A 200 -9.57 -5.30 21.06
C PHE A 200 -8.83 -3.97 21.06
N GLU A 201 -9.12 -3.09 22.02
CA GLU A 201 -8.60 -1.71 22.07
C GLU A 201 -7.07 -1.62 22.09
N GLU A 202 -6.38 -2.60 22.65
CA GLU A 202 -4.93 -2.63 22.79
C GLU A 202 -4.23 -3.51 21.73
N ALA A 203 -4.98 -4.27 20.92
CA ALA A 203 -4.42 -5.19 19.94
C ALA A 203 -4.66 -4.72 18.51
N THR A 204 -3.58 -4.44 17.80
CA THR A 204 -3.60 -4.10 16.35
C THR A 204 -3.49 -5.34 15.45
N VAL A 205 -3.88 -6.52 15.95
CA VAL A 205 -3.76 -7.80 15.25
C VAL A 205 -5.16 -8.39 15.03
N PRO A 206 -5.50 -8.79 13.80
CA PRO A 206 -6.78 -9.43 13.52
C PRO A 206 -6.83 -10.81 14.19
N ILE A 207 -7.81 -11.04 15.06
CA ILE A 207 -7.88 -12.19 15.97
C ILE A 207 -9.10 -13.06 15.67
N CYS A 208 -8.94 -14.38 15.90
CA CYS A 208 -10.04 -15.34 16.01
C CYS A 208 -9.92 -16.18 17.29
N THR A 209 -11.05 -16.67 17.77
CA THR A 209 -11.09 -17.73 18.78
C THR A 209 -11.71 -18.97 18.16
N PHE A 210 -11.19 -20.13 18.53
CA PHE A 210 -11.74 -21.39 18.03
C PHE A 210 -11.59 -22.51 19.05
N ALA A 211 -12.52 -23.46 18.98
CA ALA A 211 -12.48 -24.68 19.76
C ALA A 211 -12.37 -25.89 18.84
N LEU A 212 -11.46 -26.79 19.17
CA LEU A 212 -11.26 -28.06 18.47
C LEU A 212 -11.63 -29.23 19.38
N ARG A 213 -12.23 -30.27 18.82
CA ARG A 213 -12.23 -31.61 19.42
C ARG A 213 -10.94 -32.30 18.99
N ASN A 214 -10.26 -32.95 19.94
CA ASN A 214 -8.98 -33.62 19.67
C ASN A 214 -9.13 -34.98 18.95
N SER A 215 -10.17 -35.12 18.15
CA SER A 215 -10.42 -36.28 17.29
C SER A 215 -11.22 -35.85 16.07
N LYS A 216 -11.07 -36.57 14.96
CA LYS A 216 -11.88 -36.36 13.77
C LYS A 216 -13.26 -37.01 13.97
N VAL A 217 -14.31 -36.21 13.78
CA VAL A 217 -15.72 -36.68 13.81
C VAL A 217 -16.42 -36.04 12.60
N ALA A 218 -17.25 -36.79 11.90
CA ALA A 218 -18.08 -36.28 10.82
C ALA A 218 -19.18 -35.36 11.37
N LYS A 219 -18.88 -34.08 11.46
CA LYS A 219 -19.78 -33.06 12.02
C LYS A 219 -19.45 -31.69 11.41
N LYS A 220 -20.50 -30.93 11.08
CA LYS A 220 -20.32 -29.51 10.74
C LYS A 220 -19.92 -28.71 11.96
N GLY A 221 -18.92 -27.85 11.82
CA GLY A 221 -18.55 -26.85 12.82
C GLY A 221 -19.44 -25.60 12.71
N CYS A 222 -19.50 -24.82 13.80
CA CYS A 222 -20.22 -23.55 13.86
C CYS A 222 -19.27 -22.38 13.72
N TYR A 223 -19.55 -21.43 12.83
CA TYR A 223 -18.68 -20.31 12.53
C TYR A 223 -19.43 -18.98 12.62
N LEU A 224 -18.81 -17.98 13.27
CA LEU A 224 -19.32 -16.62 13.35
C LEU A 224 -18.37 -15.66 12.60
N ARG A 225 -18.91 -14.91 11.63
CA ARG A 225 -18.15 -13.92 10.86
C ARG A 225 -18.51 -12.51 11.34
N LEU A 226 -17.75 -11.99 12.31
CA LEU A 226 -18.00 -10.68 12.92
C LEU A 226 -17.15 -9.56 12.33
N THR A 227 -16.41 -9.81 11.25
CA THR A 227 -15.43 -8.90 10.63
C THR A 227 -16.01 -7.59 10.13
N TYR A 228 -17.33 -7.51 9.88
CA TYR A 228 -18.00 -6.31 9.36
C TYR A 228 -18.57 -5.39 10.46
N PHE A 229 -18.62 -5.86 11.70
CA PHE A 229 -19.26 -5.14 12.81
C PHE A 229 -18.25 -4.32 13.60
N ARG A 230 -18.07 -3.05 13.22
CA ARG A 230 -17.19 -2.11 13.91
C ARG A 230 -17.83 -1.60 15.20
N GLY A 231 -17.03 -1.20 16.19
CA GLY A 231 -17.49 -0.62 17.45
C GLY A 231 -16.94 -1.30 18.70
N GLY A 232 -15.84 -2.05 18.55
CA GLY A 232 -15.11 -2.66 19.68
C GLY A 232 -15.78 -3.91 20.26
N MET A 233 -15.27 -4.35 21.40
CA MET A 233 -15.66 -5.64 22.03
C MET A 233 -17.13 -5.74 22.41
N GLU A 234 -17.80 -4.64 22.77
CA GLU A 234 -19.21 -4.70 23.15
C GLU A 234 -20.09 -5.07 21.95
N VAL A 235 -19.84 -4.44 20.77
CA VAL A 235 -20.56 -4.79 19.53
C VAL A 235 -20.27 -6.24 19.13
N GLN A 236 -19.01 -6.69 19.25
CA GLN A 236 -18.65 -8.08 18.94
C GLN A 236 -19.41 -9.07 19.86
N ARG A 237 -19.53 -8.74 21.17
CA ARG A 237 -20.27 -9.53 22.13
C ARG A 237 -21.76 -9.59 21.80
N GLU A 238 -22.38 -8.44 21.51
CA GLU A 238 -23.81 -8.37 21.14
C GLU A 238 -24.08 -9.21 19.88
N LYS A 239 -23.25 -9.09 18.87
CA LYS A 239 -23.38 -9.87 17.62
C LYS A 239 -23.14 -11.36 17.83
N ALA A 240 -22.20 -11.74 18.68
CA ALA A 240 -22.03 -13.15 19.03
C ALA A 240 -23.25 -13.73 19.75
N LEU A 241 -23.85 -12.98 20.67
CA LEU A 241 -25.09 -13.39 21.38
C LEU A 241 -26.28 -13.47 20.42
N GLU A 242 -26.39 -12.51 19.49
CA GLU A 242 -27.40 -12.54 18.44
C GLU A 242 -27.29 -13.80 17.59
N ALA A 243 -26.06 -14.14 17.12
CA ALA A 243 -25.81 -15.33 16.33
C ALA A 243 -26.14 -16.65 17.06
N ILE A 244 -25.86 -16.71 18.37
CA ILE A 244 -26.20 -17.88 19.21
C ILE A 244 -27.72 -18.05 19.34
N SER A 245 -28.46 -16.95 19.43
CA SER A 245 -29.92 -16.97 19.59
C SER A 245 -30.70 -17.08 18.27
N ASN A 246 -30.09 -16.62 17.16
CA ASN A 246 -30.69 -16.59 15.84
C ASN A 246 -29.68 -17.02 14.75
N HIS A 247 -29.69 -18.29 14.41
CA HIS A 247 -28.81 -18.85 13.36
C HIS A 247 -29.12 -18.29 11.95
N ALA A 248 -30.26 -17.62 11.75
CA ALA A 248 -30.59 -16.97 10.47
C ALA A 248 -30.11 -15.52 10.38
N CYS A 249 -29.22 -15.07 11.26
CA CYS A 249 -28.75 -13.68 11.31
C CYS A 249 -27.87 -13.23 10.14
N GLY A 250 -27.47 -14.15 9.23
CA GLY A 250 -26.66 -13.86 8.05
C GLY A 250 -25.14 -13.83 8.28
N PHE A 251 -24.69 -13.97 9.52
CA PHE A 251 -23.25 -14.06 9.89
C PHE A 251 -22.93 -15.26 10.79
N TYR A 252 -23.87 -16.18 10.95
CA TYR A 252 -23.68 -17.52 11.49
C TYR A 252 -23.66 -18.53 10.33
N TYR A 253 -22.70 -19.45 10.35
CA TYR A 253 -22.50 -20.46 9.31
C TYR A 253 -22.26 -21.84 9.92
N GLU A 254 -22.69 -22.87 9.23
CA GLU A 254 -22.35 -24.25 9.51
C GLU A 254 -21.65 -24.86 8.30
N SER A 255 -20.43 -25.35 8.48
CA SER A 255 -19.63 -25.92 7.40
C SER A 255 -18.83 -27.14 7.85
N ASP A 256 -18.64 -28.08 6.94
CA ASP A 256 -17.74 -29.21 7.14
C ASP A 256 -16.30 -28.79 6.76
N SER A 257 -15.36 -29.01 7.69
CA SER A 257 -13.96 -28.68 7.44
C SER A 257 -13.31 -29.48 6.30
N ASP A 258 -13.87 -30.63 5.89
CA ASP A 258 -13.37 -31.41 4.77
C ASP A 258 -13.59 -30.69 3.42
N ASN A 259 -14.58 -29.80 3.35
CA ASN A 259 -14.80 -28.97 2.17
C ASN A 259 -13.68 -27.94 1.96
N PHE A 260 -13.04 -27.48 3.01
CA PHE A 260 -11.96 -26.47 2.91
C PHE A 260 -10.75 -27.02 2.16
N ALA A 261 -10.48 -28.33 2.28
CA ALA A 261 -9.40 -28.99 1.56
C ALA A 261 -9.60 -29.06 0.04
N LYS A 262 -10.83 -28.85 -0.46
CA LYS A 262 -11.13 -28.77 -1.90
C LYS A 262 -10.59 -27.49 -2.54
N ILE A 263 -10.42 -26.43 -1.75
CA ILE A 263 -9.85 -25.16 -2.22
C ILE A 263 -8.32 -25.27 -2.11
N PRO A 264 -7.54 -24.97 -3.17
CA PRO A 264 -6.08 -24.98 -3.12
C PRO A 264 -5.55 -24.05 -2.01
N GLY A 265 -4.64 -24.59 -1.20
CA GLY A 265 -4.14 -23.91 0.01
C GLY A 265 -5.06 -24.10 1.22
N SER A 266 -6.17 -24.80 1.07
CA SER A 266 -7.10 -25.22 2.15
C SER A 266 -7.53 -24.08 3.08
N PRO A 267 -7.92 -22.87 2.58
CA PRO A 267 -8.35 -21.76 3.45
C PRO A 267 -9.62 -22.10 4.22
N VAL A 268 -9.78 -21.53 5.42
CA VAL A 268 -10.99 -21.74 6.25
C VAL A 268 -12.14 -20.90 5.72
N ALA A 269 -12.66 -21.23 4.56
CA ALA A 269 -13.68 -20.48 3.83
C ALA A 269 -15.11 -20.96 4.18
N TYR A 270 -15.49 -20.90 5.44
CA TYR A 270 -16.73 -21.46 5.99
C TYR A 270 -18.02 -20.75 5.53
N TRP A 271 -17.90 -19.58 4.92
CA TRP A 271 -19.05 -18.73 4.53
C TRP A 271 -19.51 -18.94 3.09
N VAL A 272 -18.83 -19.80 2.32
CA VAL A 272 -19.20 -20.07 0.94
C VAL A 272 -20.10 -21.28 0.83
N SER A 273 -20.92 -21.32 -0.22
CA SER A 273 -21.82 -22.44 -0.51
C SER A 273 -21.08 -23.69 -1.00
N GLU A 274 -21.77 -24.82 -1.01
CA GLU A 274 -21.21 -26.07 -1.56
C GLU A 274 -20.89 -25.96 -3.05
N ASN A 275 -21.63 -25.16 -3.81
CA ASN A 275 -21.36 -24.88 -5.22
C ASN A 275 -19.96 -24.27 -5.43
N VAL A 276 -19.54 -23.33 -4.57
CA VAL A 276 -18.24 -22.68 -4.69
C VAL A 276 -17.08 -23.66 -4.56
N TYR A 277 -17.18 -24.67 -3.70
CA TYR A 277 -16.12 -25.69 -3.58
C TYR A 277 -15.97 -26.50 -4.88
N SER A 278 -17.07 -26.79 -5.58
CA SER A 278 -17.04 -27.53 -6.84
C SER A 278 -16.42 -26.73 -7.99
N LEU A 279 -16.40 -25.39 -7.89
CA LEU A 279 -15.75 -24.55 -8.91
C LEU A 279 -14.24 -24.82 -9.00
N TYR A 280 -13.61 -25.24 -7.92
CA TYR A 280 -12.18 -25.55 -7.89
C TYR A 280 -11.80 -26.87 -8.61
N ASP A 281 -12.77 -27.66 -9.05
CA ASP A 281 -12.55 -28.80 -9.95
C ASP A 281 -12.23 -28.33 -11.39
N ASN A 282 -12.49 -27.07 -11.73
CA ASN A 282 -12.20 -26.51 -13.03
C ASN A 282 -10.71 -26.15 -13.20
N GLU A 283 -10.34 -25.73 -14.42
CA GLU A 283 -8.98 -25.29 -14.72
C GLU A 283 -8.64 -24.01 -13.93
N LEU A 284 -7.49 -23.98 -13.28
CA LEU A 284 -7.04 -22.83 -12.49
C LEU A 284 -6.15 -21.89 -13.32
N ILE A 285 -6.15 -20.59 -13.00
CA ILE A 285 -5.29 -19.60 -13.66
C ILE A 285 -3.81 -20.06 -13.69
N GLY A 286 -3.31 -20.68 -12.62
CA GLY A 286 -1.93 -21.15 -12.55
C GLY A 286 -1.54 -22.22 -13.57
N LYS A 287 -2.51 -22.90 -14.21
CA LYS A 287 -2.30 -23.81 -15.33
C LYS A 287 -2.37 -23.11 -16.70
N ILE A 288 -3.02 -21.96 -16.75
CA ILE A 288 -3.28 -21.20 -17.99
C ILE A 288 -2.23 -20.13 -18.21
N ALA A 289 -1.79 -19.50 -17.11
CA ALA A 289 -0.94 -18.32 -17.09
C ALA A 289 0.32 -18.53 -16.27
N ASP A 290 1.41 -17.94 -16.71
CA ASP A 290 2.64 -17.84 -15.94
C ASP A 290 2.56 -16.60 -15.02
N VAL A 291 2.22 -16.81 -13.76
CA VAL A 291 2.01 -15.76 -12.75
C VAL A 291 3.29 -15.57 -11.95
N ARG A 292 3.88 -14.35 -12.00
CA ARG A 292 5.22 -14.07 -11.50
C ARG A 292 5.28 -12.90 -10.52
N HIS A 293 6.11 -13.03 -9.51
CA HIS A 293 6.68 -11.90 -8.80
C HIS A 293 7.66 -11.17 -9.70
N GLY A 294 7.73 -9.85 -9.56
CA GLY A 294 8.67 -9.04 -10.30
C GLY A 294 9.97 -8.76 -9.55
N LEU A 295 10.74 -7.85 -10.11
CA LEU A 295 12.03 -7.39 -9.63
C LEU A 295 11.92 -6.70 -8.26
N SER A 296 12.91 -6.91 -7.39
CA SER A 296 13.20 -6.04 -6.26
C SER A 296 14.51 -5.30 -6.51
N THR A 297 14.49 -3.97 -6.50
CA THR A 297 15.70 -3.16 -6.76
C THR A 297 16.68 -3.18 -5.60
N GLY A 298 16.25 -3.56 -4.39
CA GLY A 298 16.98 -3.37 -3.14
C GLY A 298 17.06 -1.91 -2.68
N LYS A 299 17.04 -0.92 -3.60
CA LYS A 299 17.08 0.51 -3.28
C LYS A 299 16.31 1.35 -4.32
N ASN A 300 15.01 1.47 -4.13
CA ASN A 300 14.13 2.20 -5.06
C ASN A 300 14.57 3.66 -5.31
N GLU A 301 15.06 4.35 -4.31
CA GLU A 301 15.49 5.75 -4.43
C GLU A 301 16.63 5.94 -5.46
N LYS A 302 17.48 4.92 -5.65
CA LYS A 302 18.57 4.95 -6.63
C LYS A 302 18.07 4.63 -8.04
N PHE A 303 17.15 3.64 -8.19
CA PHE A 303 16.88 3.04 -9.50
C PHE A 303 15.53 3.41 -10.10
N VAL A 304 14.55 3.87 -9.29
CA VAL A 304 13.20 4.15 -9.75
C VAL A 304 12.94 5.65 -9.81
N ARG A 305 12.37 6.12 -10.90
CA ARG A 305 11.93 7.51 -11.12
C ARG A 305 10.49 7.55 -11.59
N ARG A 306 9.83 8.68 -11.41
CA ARG A 306 8.66 8.98 -12.22
C ARG A 306 9.14 9.44 -13.60
N TRP A 307 8.40 9.06 -14.63
CA TRP A 307 8.82 9.35 -15.99
C TRP A 307 9.05 10.84 -16.25
N ASN A 308 8.30 11.70 -15.58
CA ASN A 308 8.39 13.16 -15.71
C ASN A 308 9.58 13.80 -14.98
N GLU A 309 10.30 13.04 -14.15
CA GLU A 309 11.49 13.52 -13.44
C GLU A 309 12.75 13.54 -14.32
N VAL A 310 12.80 12.68 -15.33
CA VAL A 310 13.98 12.45 -16.19
C VAL A 310 13.75 12.98 -17.59
N ASN A 311 14.82 13.14 -18.35
CA ASN A 311 14.71 13.53 -19.74
C ASN A 311 14.02 12.45 -20.56
N TRP A 312 13.06 12.87 -21.39
CA TRP A 312 12.26 11.95 -22.21
C TRP A 312 13.08 11.14 -23.19
N ASP A 313 14.12 11.74 -23.80
CA ASP A 313 15.04 11.07 -24.71
C ASP A 313 15.87 9.93 -24.08
N LYS A 314 15.94 9.88 -22.74
CA LYS A 314 16.55 8.77 -21.97
C LYS A 314 15.57 7.65 -21.67
N ILE A 315 14.27 7.79 -21.95
CA ILE A 315 13.26 6.76 -21.71
C ILE A 315 13.04 5.95 -22.99
N ASN A 316 13.11 4.64 -22.87
CA ASN A 316 12.77 3.73 -23.96
C ASN A 316 11.45 3.02 -23.69
N ILE A 317 10.41 3.36 -24.45
CA ILE A 317 9.08 2.75 -24.39
C ILE A 317 8.81 1.79 -25.55
N SER A 318 9.75 1.64 -26.50
CA SER A 318 9.53 0.92 -27.75
C SER A 318 10.01 -0.53 -27.74
N ILE A 319 10.75 -0.94 -26.73
CA ILE A 319 11.27 -2.31 -26.61
C ILE A 319 10.14 -3.31 -26.41
N CYS A 320 10.17 -4.41 -27.15
CA CYS A 320 9.13 -5.42 -27.14
C CYS A 320 9.54 -6.77 -26.55
N ASN A 321 10.83 -6.99 -26.42
CA ASN A 321 11.40 -8.20 -25.83
C ASN A 321 12.79 -7.93 -25.26
N ARG A 322 13.29 -8.88 -24.50
CA ARG A 322 14.57 -8.76 -23.80
C ARG A 322 15.80 -8.73 -24.72
N ASP A 323 15.72 -9.38 -25.87
CA ASP A 323 16.87 -9.44 -26.80
C ASP A 323 17.18 -8.07 -27.38
N GLU A 324 16.16 -7.25 -27.59
CA GLU A 324 16.30 -5.86 -28.02
C GLU A 324 17.04 -4.97 -27.01
N LEU A 325 17.08 -5.34 -25.73
CA LEU A 325 17.71 -4.56 -24.66
C LEU A 325 19.21 -4.30 -24.92
N ASN A 326 19.89 -5.21 -25.62
CA ASN A 326 21.31 -5.08 -25.90
C ASN A 326 21.62 -3.95 -26.88
N THR A 327 20.69 -3.59 -27.76
CA THR A 327 20.78 -2.55 -28.79
C THR A 327 19.89 -1.34 -28.48
N ALA A 328 19.04 -1.43 -27.47
CA ALA A 328 18.13 -0.38 -27.07
C ALA A 328 18.87 0.88 -26.67
N ARG A 329 18.42 2.04 -27.17
CA ARG A 329 18.83 3.35 -26.67
C ARG A 329 17.94 3.71 -25.48
N GLY A 330 18.51 4.44 -24.53
CA GLY A 330 17.82 4.87 -23.32
C GLY A 330 18.36 4.23 -22.06
N LYS A 331 18.21 4.92 -20.96
CA LYS A 331 18.66 4.52 -19.62
C LYS A 331 17.52 3.96 -18.80
N PHE A 332 16.32 4.51 -19.01
CA PHE A 332 15.12 4.21 -18.26
C PHE A 332 14.10 3.44 -19.10
N PHE A 333 13.40 2.51 -18.46
CA PHE A 333 12.38 1.68 -19.09
C PHE A 333 11.09 1.71 -18.25
N PRO A 334 9.88 1.64 -18.85
CA PRO A 334 8.61 1.58 -18.14
C PRO A 334 8.62 0.52 -17.03
N TYR A 335 8.04 0.85 -15.87
CA TYR A 335 8.09 0.01 -14.69
C TYR A 335 6.75 -0.12 -13.99
N ASN A 336 6.17 -1.31 -14.01
CA ASN A 336 4.95 -1.63 -13.27
C ASN A 336 5.25 -1.77 -11.79
N LYS A 337 4.84 -0.79 -10.98
CA LYS A 337 5.11 -0.74 -9.53
C LYS A 337 3.84 -0.85 -8.66
N GLY A 338 2.73 -1.31 -9.22
CA GLY A 338 1.44 -1.27 -8.54
C GLY A 338 0.87 0.16 -8.51
N GLY A 339 0.29 0.55 -7.39
CA GLY A 339 -0.32 1.87 -7.23
C GLY A 339 -1.70 1.82 -6.60
N LEU A 340 -2.46 2.90 -6.68
CA LEU A 340 -3.82 3.00 -6.19
C LEU A 340 -4.74 1.98 -6.88
N PHE A 341 -5.87 1.69 -6.24
CA PHE A 341 -6.90 0.82 -6.82
C PHE A 341 -7.33 1.35 -8.19
N ARG A 342 -7.16 0.52 -9.20
CA ARG A 342 -7.59 0.80 -10.57
C ARG A 342 -7.80 -0.51 -11.34
N LYS A 343 -8.87 -0.58 -12.11
CA LYS A 343 -9.19 -1.68 -13.02
C LYS A 343 -8.84 -1.31 -14.46
N TRP A 344 -8.65 -2.30 -15.29
CA TRP A 344 -8.53 -2.24 -16.75
C TRP A 344 -7.24 -1.66 -17.28
N TYR A 345 -6.89 -0.38 -16.98
CA TYR A 345 -5.71 0.31 -17.49
C TYR A 345 -5.25 1.45 -16.58
N GLY A 346 -3.94 1.73 -16.55
CA GLY A 346 -3.33 2.87 -15.86
C GLY A 346 -2.29 2.48 -14.80
N ASN A 347 -1.93 3.45 -13.93
CA ASN A 347 -0.79 3.40 -12.99
C ASN A 347 0.57 3.30 -13.70
N ASN A 348 0.66 3.77 -14.96
CA ASN A 348 1.88 3.82 -15.77
C ASN A 348 2.63 5.12 -15.46
N GLU A 349 3.29 5.18 -14.32
CA GLU A 349 3.90 6.42 -13.81
C GLU A 349 5.41 6.32 -13.60
N PHE A 350 5.93 5.09 -13.53
CA PHE A 350 7.31 4.85 -13.14
C PHE A 350 8.16 4.34 -14.29
N VAL A 351 9.45 4.71 -14.22
CA VAL A 351 10.52 4.19 -15.06
C VAL A 351 11.65 3.68 -14.19
N LEU A 352 12.33 2.65 -14.65
CA LEU A 352 13.43 1.97 -13.97
C LEU A 352 14.74 2.21 -14.73
N TRP A 353 15.79 2.58 -14.04
CA TRP A 353 17.14 2.54 -14.58
C TRP A 353 17.54 1.09 -14.82
N TYR A 354 17.47 0.65 -16.07
CA TYR A 354 17.60 -0.77 -16.43
C TYR A 354 18.50 -1.04 -17.65
N ASP A 355 19.32 -0.07 -18.07
CA ASP A 355 20.40 -0.32 -19.02
C ASP A 355 21.46 -1.28 -18.44
N LYS A 356 22.49 -1.60 -19.18
CA LYS A 356 23.55 -2.53 -18.72
C LYS A 356 24.20 -2.09 -17.40
N ILE A 357 24.40 -0.77 -17.23
CA ILE A 357 25.00 -0.20 -16.02
C ILE A 357 24.01 -0.31 -14.86
N GLY A 358 22.76 0.05 -15.06
CA GLY A 358 21.71 -0.05 -14.04
C GLY A 358 21.50 -1.48 -13.54
N GLN A 359 21.51 -2.46 -14.43
CA GLN A 359 21.42 -3.87 -14.06
C GLN A 359 22.63 -4.32 -13.22
N LEU A 360 23.84 -3.91 -13.59
CA LEU A 360 25.06 -4.23 -12.85
C LEU A 360 25.04 -3.59 -11.45
N GLU A 361 24.67 -2.31 -11.36
CA GLU A 361 24.57 -1.60 -10.09
C GLU A 361 23.50 -2.20 -9.17
N MET A 362 22.33 -2.59 -9.72
CA MET A 362 21.30 -3.29 -8.96
C MET A 362 21.80 -4.63 -8.42
N SER A 363 22.53 -5.41 -9.23
CA SER A 363 23.04 -6.73 -8.82
C SER A 363 23.99 -6.68 -7.62
N ARG A 364 24.62 -5.52 -7.37
CA ARG A 364 25.51 -5.25 -6.22
C ARG A 364 24.75 -4.74 -4.99
N THR A 365 23.44 -4.48 -5.13
CA THR A 365 22.65 -3.89 -4.05
C THR A 365 22.04 -4.98 -3.18
N SER A 366 22.18 -4.86 -1.87
CA SER A 366 21.55 -5.79 -0.92
C SER A 366 20.04 -5.79 -1.06
N GLY A 367 19.42 -6.98 -1.03
CA GLY A 367 17.99 -7.16 -1.21
C GLY A 367 17.51 -7.13 -2.66
N HIS A 368 18.41 -6.97 -3.63
CA HIS A 368 18.09 -7.09 -5.04
C HIS A 368 17.70 -8.52 -5.42
N ARG A 369 16.64 -8.66 -6.23
CA ARG A 369 16.23 -9.93 -6.84
C ARG A 369 15.71 -9.67 -8.25
N HIS A 370 16.06 -10.54 -9.18
CA HIS A 370 15.61 -10.50 -10.58
C HIS A 370 14.49 -11.50 -10.87
N ASP A 371 13.48 -11.57 -10.01
CA ASP A 371 12.35 -12.46 -10.21
C ASP A 371 11.60 -12.10 -11.51
N GLY A 372 11.20 -13.10 -12.29
CA GLY A 372 10.46 -12.89 -13.53
C GLY A 372 11.24 -12.30 -14.70
N LYS A 373 12.58 -12.27 -14.65
CA LYS A 373 13.47 -11.65 -15.66
C LYS A 373 13.23 -12.16 -17.09
N ASP A 374 12.83 -13.41 -17.25
CA ASP A 374 12.51 -14.05 -18.53
C ASP A 374 11.23 -13.52 -19.18
N ARG A 375 10.42 -12.79 -18.42
CA ARG A 375 9.13 -12.24 -18.84
C ARG A 375 9.10 -10.73 -19.02
N TYR A 376 10.21 -10.02 -18.74
CA TYR A 376 10.23 -8.56 -18.90
C TYR A 376 9.97 -8.17 -20.36
N PHE A 377 9.32 -7.01 -20.51
CA PHE A 377 8.92 -6.39 -21.79
C PHE A 377 7.78 -7.10 -22.52
N GLN A 378 7.25 -8.19 -21.99
CA GLN A 378 6.10 -8.89 -22.56
C GLN A 378 4.78 -8.27 -22.12
N GLU A 379 3.77 -8.44 -22.95
CA GLU A 379 2.38 -8.07 -22.67
C GLU A 379 1.80 -8.99 -21.58
N GLY A 380 0.97 -8.43 -20.67
CA GLY A 380 0.42 -9.21 -19.58
C GLY A 380 -0.69 -8.49 -18.81
N ILE A 381 -1.02 -9.04 -17.64
CA ILE A 381 -1.98 -8.48 -16.68
C ILE A 381 -1.24 -8.21 -15.39
N THR A 382 -1.24 -6.96 -14.92
CA THR A 382 -0.59 -6.55 -13.67
C THR A 382 -1.61 -6.16 -12.61
N TRP A 383 -1.23 -6.30 -11.33
CA TRP A 383 -2.04 -5.84 -10.19
C TRP A 383 -1.18 -5.21 -9.10
N SER A 384 -1.81 -4.52 -8.16
CA SER A 384 -1.13 -3.99 -6.98
C SER A 384 -1.09 -5.06 -5.89
N PHE A 385 0.11 -5.39 -5.41
CA PHE A 385 0.30 -6.41 -4.37
C PHE A 385 -0.42 -6.03 -3.06
N ILE A 386 -0.41 -4.73 -2.72
CA ILE A 386 -1.14 -4.19 -1.57
C ILE A 386 -2.20 -3.22 -2.10
N SER A 387 -3.44 -3.37 -1.63
CA SER A 387 -4.51 -2.41 -1.89
C SER A 387 -5.25 -2.12 -0.60
N SER A 388 -5.53 -0.85 -0.34
CA SER A 388 -6.41 -0.40 0.76
C SER A 388 -7.89 -0.44 0.38
N SER A 389 -8.22 -0.90 -0.80
CA SER A 389 -9.55 -0.98 -1.40
C SER A 389 -9.75 -2.35 -2.06
N ASN A 390 -10.68 -2.43 -2.98
CA ASN A 390 -11.02 -3.65 -3.70
C ASN A 390 -9.85 -4.19 -4.54
N PHE A 391 -9.97 -5.46 -4.94
CA PHE A 391 -9.07 -6.08 -5.91
C PHE A 391 -9.38 -5.58 -7.33
N GLY A 392 -8.35 -5.40 -8.14
CA GLY A 392 -8.48 -5.08 -9.55
C GLY A 392 -7.17 -5.29 -10.30
N VAL A 393 -7.29 -5.69 -11.54
CA VAL A 393 -6.14 -5.89 -12.42
C VAL A 393 -6.15 -4.89 -13.58
N ARG A 394 -4.99 -4.72 -14.19
CA ARG A 394 -4.79 -3.82 -15.33
C ARG A 394 -4.09 -4.58 -16.45
N TYR A 395 -4.58 -4.38 -17.66
CA TYR A 395 -3.86 -4.75 -18.85
C TYR A 395 -2.58 -3.93 -18.97
N THR A 396 -1.46 -4.56 -19.23
CA THR A 396 -0.18 -3.92 -19.52
C THR A 396 0.33 -4.36 -20.89
N GLY A 397 0.70 -3.40 -21.71
CA GLY A 397 1.30 -3.65 -23.02
C GLY A 397 2.73 -4.13 -22.93
N LYS A 398 3.39 -4.24 -24.08
CA LYS A 398 4.82 -4.53 -24.16
C LYS A 398 5.67 -3.36 -23.62
N GLY A 399 6.92 -3.61 -23.30
CA GLY A 399 7.89 -2.58 -22.92
C GLY A 399 8.10 -2.39 -21.42
N PHE A 400 7.40 -3.12 -20.58
CA PHE A 400 7.49 -2.96 -19.12
C PHE A 400 8.40 -3.99 -18.45
N VAL A 401 9.21 -3.51 -17.52
CA VAL A 401 9.73 -4.29 -16.40
C VAL A 401 8.70 -4.21 -15.26
N PHE A 402 8.62 -5.19 -14.38
CA PHE A 402 7.62 -5.20 -13.30
C PHE A 402 8.25 -5.49 -11.93
N ASP A 403 7.69 -4.84 -10.91
CA ASP A 403 8.09 -4.88 -9.50
C ASP A 403 7.37 -6.02 -8.75
N VAL A 404 7.89 -6.42 -7.61
CA VAL A 404 7.16 -7.29 -6.66
C VAL A 404 5.80 -6.68 -6.30
N ALA A 405 5.74 -5.35 -6.10
CA ALA A 405 4.50 -4.65 -5.80
C ALA A 405 3.55 -4.49 -7.01
N GLY A 406 4.05 -4.72 -8.22
CA GLY A 406 3.31 -4.74 -9.48
C GLY A 406 3.45 -6.09 -10.18
N SER A 407 3.29 -7.19 -9.45
CA SER A 407 3.34 -8.56 -9.99
C SER A 407 2.50 -8.70 -11.25
N THR A 408 2.93 -9.58 -12.16
CA THR A 408 2.33 -9.68 -13.49
C THR A 408 2.12 -11.13 -13.89
N MET A 409 1.06 -11.40 -14.65
CA MET A 409 0.81 -12.70 -15.25
C MET A 409 0.87 -12.60 -16.77
N PHE A 410 1.37 -13.67 -17.39
CA PHE A 410 1.63 -13.78 -18.81
C PHE A 410 0.88 -14.97 -19.38
N MET A 411 0.26 -14.80 -20.53
CA MET A 411 -0.52 -15.84 -21.20
C MET A 411 -0.66 -15.53 -22.70
N PRO A 412 -1.12 -16.48 -23.54
CA PRO A 412 -1.44 -16.17 -24.93
C PRO A 412 -2.47 -15.05 -25.07
N ASN A 413 -2.28 -14.16 -26.06
CA ASN A 413 -3.15 -13.01 -26.29
C ASN A 413 -4.63 -13.36 -26.45
N SER A 414 -4.93 -14.58 -26.95
CA SER A 414 -6.30 -15.08 -27.10
C SER A 414 -7.03 -15.29 -25.76
N LYS A 415 -6.30 -15.30 -24.63
CA LYS A 415 -6.87 -15.52 -23.29
C LYS A 415 -6.83 -14.28 -22.40
N ILE A 416 -6.02 -13.29 -22.76
CA ILE A 416 -5.70 -12.15 -21.87
C ILE A 416 -6.92 -11.29 -21.52
N TYR A 417 -7.80 -11.04 -22.50
CA TYR A 417 -8.98 -10.19 -22.29
C TYR A 417 -10.02 -10.86 -21.40
N TYR A 418 -10.24 -12.17 -21.61
CA TYR A 418 -11.16 -12.96 -20.79
C TYR A 418 -10.73 -13.00 -19.32
N ILE A 419 -9.45 -13.27 -19.08
CA ILE A 419 -8.91 -13.33 -17.72
C ILE A 419 -8.88 -11.93 -17.08
N THR A 420 -8.60 -10.87 -17.85
CA THR A 420 -8.73 -9.50 -17.35
C THR A 420 -10.16 -9.20 -16.92
N ALA A 421 -11.16 -9.59 -17.71
CA ALA A 421 -12.56 -9.41 -17.39
C ALA A 421 -12.98 -10.18 -16.12
N LEU A 422 -12.60 -11.46 -16.05
CA LEU A 422 -12.88 -12.29 -14.88
C LEU A 422 -12.32 -11.67 -13.59
N LEU A 423 -11.06 -11.24 -13.63
CA LEU A 423 -10.38 -10.66 -12.45
C LEU A 423 -10.82 -9.24 -12.13
N CYS A 424 -11.36 -8.46 -13.09
CA CYS A 424 -11.95 -7.15 -12.84
C CYS A 424 -13.42 -7.22 -12.42
N SER A 425 -14.07 -8.37 -12.57
CA SER A 425 -15.45 -8.62 -12.16
C SER A 425 -15.57 -8.82 -10.63
N LYS A 426 -16.81 -8.84 -10.13
CA LYS A 426 -17.08 -9.21 -8.73
C LYS A 426 -16.59 -10.61 -8.36
N LEU A 427 -16.51 -11.53 -9.34
CA LEU A 427 -15.96 -12.86 -9.10
C LEU A 427 -14.47 -12.80 -8.76
N GLY A 428 -13.70 -11.92 -9.40
CA GLY A 428 -12.30 -11.71 -9.06
C GLY A 428 -12.11 -11.31 -7.60
N GLN A 429 -12.88 -10.34 -7.12
CA GLN A 429 -12.89 -9.93 -5.71
C GLN A 429 -13.33 -11.08 -4.81
N PHE A 430 -14.42 -11.78 -5.16
CA PHE A 430 -14.96 -12.90 -4.40
C PHE A 430 -13.94 -14.04 -4.21
N PHE A 431 -13.25 -14.45 -5.28
CA PHE A 431 -12.20 -15.49 -5.18
C PHE A 431 -10.98 -15.00 -4.38
N MET A 432 -10.64 -13.71 -4.46
CA MET A 432 -9.56 -13.17 -3.62
C MET A 432 -9.94 -13.18 -2.14
N GLU A 433 -11.17 -12.85 -1.79
CA GLU A 433 -11.66 -12.91 -0.40
C GLU A 433 -11.68 -14.33 0.16
N ILE A 434 -11.98 -15.34 -0.68
CA ILE A 434 -11.91 -16.74 -0.30
C ILE A 434 -10.47 -17.17 -0.03
N GLN A 435 -9.54 -16.78 -0.92
CA GLN A 435 -8.14 -17.18 -0.84
C GLN A 435 -7.38 -16.41 0.25
N ASN A 436 -7.66 -15.13 0.40
CA ASN A 436 -6.97 -14.27 1.35
C ASN A 436 -7.76 -12.96 1.60
N PRO A 437 -8.55 -12.86 2.67
CA PRO A 437 -9.30 -11.66 3.00
C PRO A 437 -8.43 -10.53 3.60
N THR A 438 -7.11 -10.57 3.40
CA THR A 438 -6.20 -9.50 3.80
C THR A 438 -6.00 -8.49 2.66
N LEU A 439 -5.27 -7.41 2.94
CA LEU A 439 -4.95 -6.36 1.96
C LEU A 439 -3.87 -6.77 0.92
N ASN A 440 -3.35 -8.01 1.00
CA ASN A 440 -2.22 -8.48 0.17
C ASN A 440 -2.68 -9.50 -0.86
N PHE A 441 -2.60 -9.15 -2.14
CA PHE A 441 -2.96 -10.03 -3.24
C PHE A 441 -1.72 -10.75 -3.82
N GLN A 442 -1.46 -11.94 -3.29
CA GLN A 442 -0.25 -12.70 -3.63
C GLN A 442 -0.39 -13.47 -4.95
N VAL A 443 0.74 -13.75 -5.60
CA VAL A 443 0.82 -14.58 -6.80
C VAL A 443 0.12 -15.93 -6.61
N GLY A 444 0.29 -16.57 -5.43
CA GLY A 444 -0.37 -17.84 -5.10
C GLY A 444 -1.89 -17.76 -5.13
N ASN A 445 -2.46 -16.66 -4.62
CA ASN A 445 -3.91 -16.48 -4.59
C ASN A 445 -4.49 -16.42 -6.03
N LEU A 446 -3.84 -15.66 -6.92
CA LEU A 446 -4.31 -15.55 -8.30
C LEU A 446 -4.16 -16.84 -9.08
N LYS A 447 -3.12 -17.64 -8.82
CA LYS A 447 -2.95 -18.95 -9.45
C LYS A 447 -4.12 -19.90 -9.16
N ASN A 448 -4.77 -19.73 -8.02
CA ASN A 448 -5.83 -20.61 -7.55
C ASN A 448 -7.25 -20.18 -7.99
N VAL A 449 -7.40 -19.13 -8.80
CA VAL A 449 -8.71 -18.73 -9.31
C VAL A 449 -9.17 -19.70 -10.37
N PRO A 450 -10.37 -20.32 -10.24
CA PRO A 450 -10.93 -21.21 -11.23
C PRO A 450 -11.42 -20.45 -12.46
N VAL A 451 -11.27 -21.05 -13.64
CA VAL A 451 -11.67 -20.49 -14.94
C VAL A 451 -12.63 -21.43 -15.66
N ILE A 452 -13.78 -20.92 -16.03
CA ILE A 452 -14.75 -21.60 -16.87
C ILE A 452 -14.86 -20.80 -18.17
N TRP A 453 -14.44 -21.43 -19.29
CA TRP A 453 -14.48 -20.79 -20.60
C TRP A 453 -15.88 -20.84 -21.21
N SER A 454 -16.53 -19.69 -21.31
CA SER A 454 -17.86 -19.56 -21.94
C SER A 454 -18.06 -18.15 -22.47
N LYS A 455 -18.88 -17.98 -23.50
CA LYS A 455 -19.21 -16.68 -24.10
C LYS A 455 -17.96 -15.80 -24.40
N THR A 456 -16.81 -16.42 -24.72
CA THR A 456 -15.48 -15.78 -24.81
C THR A 456 -15.46 -14.58 -25.75
N PHE A 457 -16.10 -14.67 -26.92
CA PHE A 457 -16.15 -13.57 -27.89
C PHE A 457 -16.85 -12.31 -27.31
N ILE A 458 -17.94 -12.48 -26.58
CA ILE A 458 -18.69 -11.38 -25.98
C ILE A 458 -17.87 -10.75 -24.86
N VAL A 459 -17.32 -11.59 -23.96
CA VAL A 459 -16.48 -11.16 -22.83
C VAL A 459 -15.26 -10.40 -23.33
N ASP A 460 -14.54 -10.91 -24.32
CA ASP A 460 -13.36 -10.27 -24.89
C ASP A 460 -13.70 -8.89 -25.52
N SER A 461 -14.84 -8.80 -26.21
CA SER A 461 -15.29 -7.55 -26.80
C SER A 461 -15.56 -6.48 -25.72
N ILE A 462 -16.28 -6.85 -24.66
CA ILE A 462 -16.57 -5.93 -23.57
C ILE A 462 -15.28 -5.56 -22.83
N ALA A 463 -14.38 -6.50 -22.56
CA ALA A 463 -13.10 -6.25 -21.91
C ALA A 463 -12.21 -5.26 -22.68
N LYS A 464 -12.11 -5.43 -24.00
CA LYS A 464 -11.39 -4.49 -24.88
C LYS A 464 -11.97 -3.09 -24.80
N ASN A 465 -13.30 -2.96 -24.78
CA ASN A 465 -13.97 -1.68 -24.63
C ASN A 465 -13.69 -1.04 -23.25
N CYS A 466 -13.74 -1.83 -22.15
CA CYS A 466 -13.38 -1.35 -20.82
C CYS A 466 -11.93 -0.84 -20.72
N ILE A 467 -10.99 -1.57 -21.35
CA ILE A 467 -9.58 -1.16 -21.43
C ILE A 467 -9.44 0.15 -22.22
N ALA A 468 -10.12 0.28 -23.36
CA ALA A 468 -10.09 1.49 -24.17
C ALA A 468 -10.62 2.72 -23.41
N ILE A 469 -11.80 2.60 -22.79
CA ILE A 469 -12.40 3.66 -21.98
C ILE A 469 -11.46 4.07 -20.82
N SER A 470 -10.85 3.09 -20.14
CA SER A 470 -9.95 3.37 -19.01
C SER A 470 -8.63 3.98 -19.47
N ARG A 471 -8.16 3.67 -20.68
CA ARG A 471 -7.00 4.30 -21.32
C ARG A 471 -7.29 5.75 -21.68
N GLU A 472 -8.42 6.03 -22.32
CA GLU A 472 -8.85 7.40 -22.63
C GLU A 472 -8.93 8.27 -21.37
N ASP A 473 -9.48 7.75 -20.27
CA ASP A 473 -9.51 8.47 -18.99
C ASP A 473 -8.10 8.71 -18.44
N TRP A 474 -7.22 7.72 -18.52
CA TRP A 474 -5.85 7.83 -18.02
C TRP A 474 -5.05 8.86 -18.83
N ASP A 475 -5.14 8.79 -20.15
CA ASP A 475 -4.36 9.60 -21.09
C ASP A 475 -4.91 11.03 -21.25
N ALA A 476 -6.07 11.34 -20.67
CA ALA A 476 -6.62 12.70 -20.60
C ALA A 476 -5.87 13.63 -19.62
N PHE A 477 -4.91 13.14 -18.84
CA PHE A 477 -4.21 13.92 -17.82
C PHE A 477 -2.69 13.89 -18.01
N GLU A 478 -2.04 15.02 -17.68
CA GLU A 478 -0.60 15.26 -17.89
C GLU A 478 0.34 14.31 -17.10
N THR A 479 -0.19 13.51 -16.21
CA THR A 479 0.54 12.44 -15.50
C THR A 479 0.75 11.19 -16.35
N SER A 480 0.03 11.04 -17.47
CA SER A 480 0.29 10.03 -18.49
C SER A 480 1.37 10.50 -19.46
N TRP A 481 2.29 9.61 -19.86
CA TRP A 481 3.23 9.91 -20.94
C TRP A 481 2.60 9.85 -22.34
N ASP A 482 1.38 9.27 -22.48
CA ASP A 482 0.57 9.25 -23.69
C ASP A 482 -0.40 10.44 -23.79
N PHE A 483 -0.35 11.37 -22.81
CA PHE A 483 -1.13 12.60 -22.82
C PHE A 483 -0.81 13.46 -24.03
N LYS A 484 -1.81 13.81 -24.80
CA LYS A 484 -1.65 14.57 -26.05
C LYS A 484 -1.98 16.05 -25.85
N ARG A 485 -3.19 16.34 -25.39
CA ARG A 485 -3.71 17.70 -25.28
C ARG A 485 -4.75 17.77 -24.17
N HIS A 486 -4.80 18.90 -23.46
CA HIS A 486 -5.77 19.07 -22.38
C HIS A 486 -7.21 19.04 -22.93
N PRO A 487 -8.16 18.32 -22.28
CA PRO A 487 -9.52 18.12 -22.78
C PRO A 487 -10.34 19.40 -23.01
N LEU A 488 -10.01 20.49 -22.32
CA LEU A 488 -10.68 21.79 -22.52
C LEU A 488 -10.16 22.56 -23.75
N ILE A 489 -9.13 22.09 -24.43
CA ILE A 489 -8.65 22.74 -25.67
C ILE A 489 -9.48 22.23 -26.84
N ARG A 490 -10.49 23.03 -27.23
CA ARG A 490 -11.48 22.70 -28.26
C ARG A 490 -11.77 23.91 -29.13
N LYS A 491 -12.31 23.66 -30.32
CA LYS A 491 -12.81 24.72 -31.22
C LYS A 491 -14.21 25.15 -30.77
N VAL A 492 -14.28 25.88 -29.69
CA VAL A 492 -15.49 26.50 -29.12
C VAL A 492 -15.13 27.90 -28.62
N ASP A 493 -16.12 28.75 -28.39
CA ASP A 493 -15.91 30.16 -28.06
C ASP A 493 -15.53 30.34 -26.59
N THR A 494 -15.96 29.44 -25.71
CA THR A 494 -15.75 29.59 -24.27
C THR A 494 -15.25 28.34 -23.60
N ILE A 495 -14.50 28.51 -22.49
CA ILE A 495 -14.06 27.42 -21.61
C ILE A 495 -15.27 26.72 -20.96
N GLU A 496 -16.36 27.44 -20.70
CA GLU A 496 -17.60 26.89 -20.16
C GLU A 496 -18.19 25.85 -21.14
N GLU A 497 -18.28 26.18 -22.43
CA GLU A 497 -18.72 25.23 -23.45
C GLU A 497 -17.77 24.04 -23.59
N ALA A 498 -16.46 24.29 -23.52
CA ALA A 498 -15.46 23.22 -23.50
C ALA A 498 -15.64 22.28 -22.30
N PHE A 499 -15.90 22.84 -21.10
CA PHE A 499 -16.12 22.07 -19.89
C PHE A 499 -17.42 21.26 -19.96
N LEU A 500 -18.52 21.84 -20.42
CA LEU A 500 -19.80 21.13 -20.59
C LEU A 500 -19.69 19.95 -21.55
N ALA A 501 -18.93 20.12 -22.64
CA ALA A 501 -18.65 19.03 -23.57
C ALA A 501 -17.80 17.93 -22.92
N TRP A 502 -16.78 18.31 -22.16
CA TRP A 502 -15.94 17.40 -21.40
C TRP A 502 -16.72 16.64 -20.31
N GLU A 503 -17.58 17.33 -19.59
CA GLU A 503 -18.46 16.75 -18.57
C GLU A 503 -19.36 15.67 -19.19
N LYS A 504 -19.97 15.95 -20.33
CA LYS A 504 -20.78 14.98 -21.07
C LYS A 504 -19.98 13.74 -21.47
N GLU A 505 -18.76 13.91 -21.98
CA GLU A 505 -17.88 12.80 -22.37
C GLU A 505 -17.46 11.95 -21.15
N CYS A 506 -17.10 12.60 -20.04
CA CYS A 506 -16.78 11.89 -18.79
C CYS A 506 -17.98 11.11 -18.26
N ALA A 507 -19.17 11.72 -18.27
CA ALA A 507 -20.41 11.06 -17.83
C ALA A 507 -20.75 9.86 -18.72
N GLU A 508 -20.54 9.96 -20.04
CA GLU A 508 -20.76 8.86 -20.98
C GLU A 508 -19.79 7.71 -20.73
N ARG A 509 -18.48 8.02 -20.63
CA ARG A 509 -17.43 7.01 -20.30
C ARG A 509 -17.71 6.32 -19.00
N PHE A 510 -18.10 7.07 -17.96
CA PHE A 510 -18.44 6.51 -16.65
C PHE A 510 -19.64 5.55 -16.74
N ARG A 511 -20.72 5.98 -17.40
CA ARG A 511 -21.93 5.17 -17.58
C ARG A 511 -21.66 3.91 -18.39
N GLN A 512 -20.91 4.04 -19.50
CA GLN A 512 -20.57 2.92 -20.37
C GLN A 512 -19.66 1.92 -19.65
N LEU A 513 -18.66 2.37 -18.91
CA LEU A 513 -17.80 1.46 -18.16
C LEU A 513 -18.60 0.73 -17.07
N LYS A 514 -19.46 1.44 -16.32
CA LYS A 514 -20.34 0.85 -15.31
C LYS A 514 -21.24 -0.22 -15.91
N ALA A 515 -21.92 0.10 -17.03
CA ALA A 515 -22.80 -0.84 -17.72
C ALA A 515 -22.03 -2.09 -18.23
N ASN A 516 -20.83 -1.89 -18.77
CA ASN A 516 -19.98 -2.98 -19.22
C ASN A 516 -19.56 -3.90 -18.03
N GLU A 517 -19.20 -3.31 -16.89
CA GLU A 517 -18.82 -4.07 -15.68
C GLU A 517 -20.02 -4.83 -15.11
N GLU A 518 -21.20 -4.24 -15.09
CA GLU A 518 -22.45 -4.90 -14.67
C GLU A 518 -22.84 -6.05 -15.60
N GLU A 519 -22.64 -5.88 -16.92
CA GLU A 519 -22.89 -6.96 -17.88
C GLU A 519 -21.87 -8.10 -17.73
N LEU A 520 -20.59 -7.80 -17.54
CA LEU A 520 -19.57 -8.83 -17.25
C LEU A 520 -19.89 -9.57 -15.95
N ASN A 521 -20.30 -8.86 -14.91
CA ASN A 521 -20.73 -9.48 -13.65
C ASN A 521 -21.91 -10.41 -13.87
N ARG A 522 -22.94 -10.01 -14.64
CA ARG A 522 -24.09 -10.84 -14.96
C ARG A 522 -23.69 -12.11 -15.71
N ILE A 523 -22.84 -11.96 -16.73
CA ILE A 523 -22.32 -13.07 -17.51
C ILE A 523 -21.55 -14.06 -16.64
N PHE A 524 -20.62 -13.60 -15.82
CA PHE A 524 -19.81 -14.47 -14.99
C PHE A 524 -20.61 -15.09 -13.84
N ILE A 525 -21.50 -14.35 -13.18
CA ILE A 525 -22.39 -14.87 -12.14
C ILE A 525 -23.23 -16.02 -12.71
N GLU A 526 -23.76 -15.88 -13.94
CA GLU A 526 -24.51 -16.93 -14.62
C GLU A 526 -23.64 -18.16 -14.94
N ILE A 527 -22.44 -17.93 -15.51
CA ILE A 527 -21.50 -19.01 -15.89
C ILE A 527 -21.07 -19.84 -14.67
N TYR A 528 -20.86 -19.18 -13.55
CA TYR A 528 -20.37 -19.83 -12.31
C TYR A 528 -21.50 -20.30 -11.39
N GLY A 529 -22.76 -20.00 -11.71
CA GLY A 529 -23.92 -20.40 -10.90
C GLY A 529 -23.95 -19.76 -9.51
N LEU A 530 -23.58 -18.46 -9.41
CA LEU A 530 -23.43 -17.73 -8.14
C LEU A 530 -24.52 -16.65 -7.94
N GLN A 531 -25.72 -16.84 -8.52
CA GLN A 531 -26.81 -15.88 -8.45
C GLN A 531 -27.35 -15.66 -7.03
N ASP A 532 -27.22 -16.66 -6.16
CA ASP A 532 -27.64 -16.57 -4.77
C ASP A 532 -26.59 -15.88 -3.87
N GLU A 533 -25.39 -15.69 -4.35
CA GLU A 533 -24.25 -15.13 -3.58
C GLU A 533 -23.81 -13.75 -4.04
N LEU A 534 -23.96 -13.43 -5.32
CA LEU A 534 -23.46 -12.21 -5.92
C LEU A 534 -24.54 -11.49 -6.72
N THR A 535 -24.54 -10.16 -6.65
CA THR A 535 -25.36 -9.29 -7.52
C THR A 535 -24.48 -8.64 -8.58
N PRO A 536 -25.00 -8.40 -9.80
CA PRO A 536 -24.20 -7.79 -10.87
C PRO A 536 -23.91 -6.30 -10.67
N ASP A 537 -24.63 -5.60 -9.79
CA ASP A 537 -24.59 -4.16 -9.61
C ASP A 537 -23.19 -3.65 -9.24
N VAL A 538 -22.77 -2.52 -9.80
CA VAL A 538 -21.50 -1.86 -9.53
C VAL A 538 -21.76 -0.53 -8.81
N GLU A 539 -21.16 -0.32 -7.64
CA GLU A 539 -21.24 0.97 -6.96
C GLU A 539 -20.39 2.03 -7.68
N ASP A 540 -20.85 3.28 -7.68
CA ASP A 540 -20.15 4.38 -8.36
C ASP A 540 -18.69 4.56 -7.88
N LYS A 541 -18.42 4.27 -6.61
CA LYS A 541 -17.07 4.34 -6.02
C LYS A 541 -16.10 3.29 -6.58
N ASP A 542 -16.63 2.19 -7.16
CA ASP A 542 -15.83 1.07 -7.70
C ASP A 542 -15.56 1.22 -9.19
N VAL A 543 -16.18 2.20 -9.85
CA VAL A 543 -15.89 2.57 -11.24
C VAL A 543 -14.64 3.44 -11.27
N THR A 544 -13.59 2.98 -11.95
CA THR A 544 -12.25 3.58 -11.83
C THR A 544 -11.92 4.67 -12.85
N VAL A 545 -12.87 5.09 -13.70
CA VAL A 545 -12.75 6.29 -14.53
C VAL A 545 -13.35 7.50 -13.83
N ARG A 546 -12.85 8.68 -14.13
CA ARG A 546 -13.17 9.91 -13.41
C ARG A 546 -14.40 10.58 -14.02
N LYS A 547 -15.31 11.06 -13.18
CA LYS A 547 -16.29 12.08 -13.56
C LYS A 547 -15.60 13.44 -13.70
N ALA A 548 -16.11 14.32 -14.52
CA ALA A 548 -15.63 15.70 -14.57
C ALA A 548 -15.83 16.39 -13.22
N ASP A 549 -14.89 17.24 -12.88
CA ASP A 549 -14.91 18.09 -11.69
C ASP A 549 -14.39 19.48 -12.08
N LEU A 550 -15.25 20.48 -11.97
CA LEU A 550 -14.96 21.82 -12.48
C LEU A 550 -13.68 22.40 -11.87
N VAL A 551 -13.51 22.28 -10.56
CA VAL A 551 -12.34 22.86 -9.86
C VAL A 551 -11.06 22.14 -10.27
N ARG A 552 -11.08 20.81 -10.22
CA ARG A 552 -9.93 19.97 -10.61
C ARG A 552 -9.54 20.21 -12.07
N ASP A 553 -10.51 20.24 -12.96
CA ASP A 553 -10.25 20.28 -14.41
C ASP A 553 -9.81 21.69 -14.84
N ILE A 554 -10.31 22.75 -14.20
CA ILE A 554 -9.78 24.12 -14.39
C ILE A 554 -8.36 24.26 -13.80
N LYS A 555 -8.07 23.70 -12.64
CA LYS A 555 -6.71 23.68 -12.07
C LYS A 555 -5.75 22.89 -12.98
N SER A 556 -6.20 21.78 -13.56
CA SER A 556 -5.44 21.01 -14.56
C SER A 556 -5.20 21.81 -15.84
N PHE A 557 -6.19 22.59 -16.31
CA PHE A 557 -6.03 23.48 -17.45
C PHE A 557 -4.99 24.58 -17.20
N ILE A 558 -4.99 25.14 -15.99
CA ILE A 558 -3.96 26.14 -15.59
C ILE A 558 -2.57 25.47 -15.57
N SER A 559 -2.45 24.25 -15.06
CA SER A 559 -1.19 23.50 -15.06
C SER A 559 -0.69 23.25 -16.48
N TYR A 560 -1.56 22.85 -17.41
CA TYR A 560 -1.22 22.71 -18.82
C TYR A 560 -0.79 24.04 -19.47
N ALA A 561 -1.46 25.15 -19.14
CA ALA A 561 -1.06 26.48 -19.61
C ALA A 561 0.36 26.84 -19.16
N VAL A 562 0.69 26.58 -17.89
CA VAL A 562 2.06 26.74 -17.37
C VAL A 562 3.04 25.85 -18.12
N GLY A 563 2.63 24.62 -18.45
CA GLY A 563 3.41 23.75 -19.32
C GLY A 563 3.68 24.31 -20.69
N CYS A 564 2.70 24.97 -21.31
CA CYS A 564 2.87 25.69 -22.58
C CYS A 564 3.78 26.92 -22.41
N MET A 565 3.66 27.67 -21.32
CA MET A 565 4.55 28.79 -21.06
C MET A 565 6.02 28.37 -20.99
N PHE A 566 6.31 27.22 -20.40
CA PHE A 566 7.65 26.65 -20.32
C PHE A 566 8.09 25.88 -21.57
N GLY A 567 7.19 25.64 -22.51
CA GLY A 567 7.46 24.85 -23.69
C GLY A 567 7.47 23.35 -23.47
N ARG A 568 7.01 22.86 -22.29
CA ARG A 568 6.78 21.42 -22.08
C ARG A 568 5.72 20.88 -23.03
N TYR A 569 4.66 21.65 -23.22
CA TYR A 569 3.58 21.43 -24.19
C TYR A 569 3.53 22.56 -25.21
N SER A 570 2.79 22.34 -26.28
CA SER A 570 2.56 23.35 -27.32
C SER A 570 1.13 23.28 -27.81
N LEU A 571 0.61 24.41 -28.32
CA LEU A 571 -0.66 24.46 -29.04
C LEU A 571 -0.53 23.94 -30.47
N ASP A 572 0.68 23.87 -31.01
CA ASP A 572 0.98 23.48 -32.39
C ASP A 572 1.42 22.01 -32.54
N ALA A 573 1.66 21.30 -31.41
CA ALA A 573 2.09 19.91 -31.40
C ALA A 573 1.38 19.11 -30.30
N ASP A 574 1.00 17.87 -30.60
CA ASP A 574 0.41 16.97 -29.60
C ASP A 574 1.48 16.34 -28.72
N GLY A 575 1.15 16.14 -27.44
CA GLY A 575 2.02 15.50 -26.45
C GLY A 575 3.13 16.41 -25.95
N LEU A 576 4.25 15.79 -25.56
CA LEU A 576 5.42 16.51 -25.08
C LEU A 576 6.11 17.26 -26.23
N ALA A 577 6.20 18.57 -26.11
CA ALA A 577 6.97 19.38 -27.04
C ALA A 577 8.46 19.41 -26.65
N PHE A 578 8.74 19.56 -25.31
CA PHE A 578 10.08 19.50 -24.73
C PHE A 578 10.07 18.96 -23.30
N ALA A 579 10.84 17.90 -23.08
CA ALA A 579 11.15 17.36 -21.77
C ALA A 579 12.58 16.79 -21.76
N GLY A 580 13.56 17.57 -22.22
CA GLY A 580 14.93 17.18 -22.50
C GLY A 580 15.18 16.92 -23.98
N GLY A 581 16.47 16.76 -24.34
CA GLY A 581 16.88 16.62 -25.74
C GLY A 581 17.06 17.97 -26.45
N GLU A 582 16.88 17.99 -27.78
CA GLU A 582 17.04 19.18 -28.59
C GLU A 582 15.79 20.07 -28.54
N TRP A 583 16.03 21.39 -28.39
CA TRP A 583 14.97 22.39 -28.43
C TRP A 583 14.59 22.70 -29.87
N ASP A 584 13.30 22.65 -30.19
CA ASP A 584 12.75 22.94 -31.53
C ASP A 584 11.77 24.12 -31.46
N GLU A 585 12.25 25.33 -31.84
CA GLU A 585 11.47 26.58 -31.86
C GLU A 585 10.25 26.50 -32.77
N SER A 586 10.31 25.67 -33.80
CA SER A 586 9.21 25.56 -34.79
C SER A 586 7.90 25.04 -34.22
N LYS A 587 7.94 24.43 -33.05
CA LYS A 587 6.78 23.91 -32.33
C LYS A 587 5.97 24.97 -31.58
N TYR A 588 6.43 26.23 -31.47
CA TYR A 588 5.82 27.23 -30.61
C TYR A 588 5.36 28.50 -31.35
N LYS A 589 4.61 28.32 -32.46
CA LYS A 589 4.15 29.42 -33.32
C LYS A 589 2.93 30.16 -32.77
N THR A 590 1.90 29.40 -32.34
CA THR A 590 0.63 29.97 -31.85
C THR A 590 0.78 30.60 -30.49
N PHE A 591 1.55 29.97 -29.61
CA PHE A 591 1.86 30.47 -28.26
C PHE A 591 3.35 30.26 -27.99
N PRO A 592 4.17 31.30 -28.10
CA PRO A 592 5.62 31.19 -27.89
C PRO A 592 5.96 30.80 -26.45
N ALA A 593 6.86 29.83 -26.31
CA ALA A 593 7.39 29.48 -24.99
C ALA A 593 8.26 30.60 -24.43
N ASP A 594 8.34 30.68 -23.11
CA ASP A 594 9.23 31.61 -22.42
C ASP A 594 10.69 31.39 -22.84
N LYS A 595 11.47 32.49 -22.96
CA LYS A 595 12.82 32.43 -23.52
C LYS A 595 13.86 31.82 -22.59
N ASP A 596 13.81 32.15 -21.31
CA ASP A 596 14.81 31.75 -20.32
C ASP A 596 14.30 30.70 -19.33
N ALA A 597 13.02 30.29 -19.45
CA ALA A 597 12.32 29.36 -18.59
C ALA A 597 12.24 29.79 -17.11
N ILE A 598 12.11 31.08 -16.88
CA ILE A 598 11.88 31.71 -15.58
C ILE A 598 10.60 32.53 -15.67
N ILE A 599 9.54 32.17 -14.93
CA ILE A 599 8.26 32.90 -14.96
C ILE A 599 8.03 33.50 -13.58
N PRO A 600 8.00 34.85 -13.48
CA PRO A 600 7.76 35.54 -12.21
C PRO A 600 6.30 35.39 -11.77
N VAL A 601 6.12 35.16 -10.45
CA VAL A 601 4.84 35.01 -9.76
C VAL A 601 4.73 36.13 -8.73
N CYS A 602 4.61 37.36 -9.21
CA CYS A 602 4.60 38.54 -8.35
C CYS A 602 3.18 38.98 -7.96
N ASP A 603 3.08 39.82 -6.92
CA ASP A 603 1.80 40.38 -6.46
C ASP A 603 1.19 41.40 -7.43
N ARG A 604 2.00 41.94 -8.32
CA ARG A 604 1.62 42.84 -9.41
C ARG A 604 2.34 42.47 -10.69
N GLU A 605 1.89 42.99 -11.82
CA GLU A 605 2.51 42.82 -13.13
C GLU A 605 3.71 43.76 -13.24
N TYR A 606 4.90 43.21 -13.01
CA TYR A 606 6.18 43.98 -13.11
C TYR A 606 6.94 43.66 -14.39
N PHE A 607 6.60 42.54 -15.06
CA PHE A 607 7.31 41.99 -16.21
C PHE A 607 6.36 41.67 -17.33
N GLU A 608 6.84 41.68 -18.57
CA GLU A 608 6.07 41.27 -19.76
C GLU A 608 5.70 39.77 -19.71
N ASP A 609 6.51 38.97 -19.06
CA ASP A 609 6.34 37.52 -18.88
C ASP A 609 5.68 37.16 -17.53
N ASP A 610 5.00 38.14 -16.88
CA ASP A 610 4.21 37.88 -15.67
C ASP A 610 3.24 36.71 -15.88
N ILE A 611 3.16 35.79 -14.92
CA ILE A 611 2.38 34.54 -15.05
C ILE A 611 0.91 34.77 -15.38
N VAL A 612 0.29 35.84 -14.85
CA VAL A 612 -1.13 36.15 -15.10
C VAL A 612 -1.33 36.77 -16.46
N ALA A 613 -0.39 37.63 -16.91
CA ALA A 613 -0.38 38.18 -18.25
C ALA A 613 -0.21 37.05 -19.29
N ARG A 614 0.77 36.19 -19.09
CA ARG A 614 1.01 35.00 -19.92
C ARG A 614 -0.19 34.04 -19.95
N PHE A 615 -0.86 33.84 -18.81
CA PHE A 615 -2.05 33.03 -18.73
C PHE A 615 -3.23 33.65 -19.52
N ALA A 616 -3.41 34.95 -19.42
CA ALA A 616 -4.42 35.66 -20.21
C ALA A 616 -4.13 35.56 -21.72
N ASP A 617 -2.87 35.70 -22.14
CA ASP A 617 -2.45 35.50 -23.53
C ASP A 617 -2.71 34.07 -24.03
N PHE A 618 -2.47 33.08 -23.19
CA PHE A 618 -2.78 31.68 -23.50
C PHE A 618 -4.29 31.46 -23.71
N VAL A 619 -5.13 32.00 -22.81
CA VAL A 619 -6.59 31.92 -22.95
C VAL A 619 -7.06 32.67 -24.21
N LYS A 620 -6.47 33.82 -24.51
CA LYS A 620 -6.74 34.62 -25.70
C LYS A 620 -6.36 33.86 -26.98
N ALA A 621 -5.21 33.19 -26.99
CA ALA A 621 -4.75 32.41 -28.14
C ALA A 621 -5.69 31.22 -28.45
N LEU A 622 -6.37 30.67 -27.44
CA LEU A 622 -7.29 29.54 -27.58
C LEU A 622 -8.71 29.94 -27.96
N TYR A 623 -9.23 31.01 -27.35
CA TYR A 623 -10.68 31.34 -27.43
C TYR A 623 -10.98 32.72 -28.00
N GLY A 624 -9.97 33.42 -28.52
CA GLY A 624 -10.14 34.76 -29.10
C GLY A 624 -10.10 35.88 -28.06
N ALA A 625 -9.80 37.09 -28.54
CA ALA A 625 -9.71 38.29 -27.68
C ALA A 625 -11.09 38.72 -27.17
N GLU A 626 -12.13 38.53 -27.99
CA GLU A 626 -13.52 38.91 -27.72
C GLU A 626 -14.11 38.12 -26.54
N ASN A 627 -13.67 36.87 -26.32
CA ASN A 627 -14.17 36.00 -25.26
C ASN A 627 -13.28 36.00 -24.01
N LEU A 628 -12.14 36.69 -24.03
CA LEU A 628 -11.14 36.66 -22.97
C LEU A 628 -11.72 36.93 -21.57
N GLU A 629 -12.42 38.05 -21.41
CA GLU A 629 -12.94 38.44 -20.08
C GLU A 629 -14.03 37.48 -19.57
N LYS A 630 -14.85 36.94 -20.49
CA LYS A 630 -15.86 35.92 -20.14
C LYS A 630 -15.18 34.65 -19.63
N ASN A 631 -14.12 34.20 -20.29
CA ASN A 631 -13.36 33.00 -19.94
C ASN A 631 -12.59 33.19 -18.62
N LEU A 632 -11.93 34.33 -18.40
CA LEU A 632 -11.26 34.63 -17.14
C LEU A 632 -12.24 34.68 -15.95
N LYS A 633 -13.46 35.21 -16.14
CA LYS A 633 -14.51 35.21 -15.14
C LYS A 633 -14.95 33.77 -14.79
N PHE A 634 -15.12 32.91 -15.77
CA PHE A 634 -15.47 31.51 -15.56
C PHE A 634 -14.38 30.79 -14.75
N ILE A 635 -13.12 30.93 -15.13
CA ILE A 635 -11.97 30.36 -14.42
C ILE A 635 -11.93 30.88 -12.97
N SER A 636 -12.08 32.20 -12.78
CA SER A 636 -12.09 32.81 -11.46
C SER A 636 -13.18 32.23 -10.53
N ARG A 637 -14.39 32.02 -11.07
CA ARG A 637 -15.50 31.39 -10.32
C ARG A 637 -15.17 29.94 -9.93
N ALA A 638 -14.59 29.17 -10.85
CA ALA A 638 -14.16 27.81 -10.58
C ALA A 638 -13.09 27.74 -9.48
N LEU A 639 -12.23 28.75 -9.36
CA LEU A 639 -11.24 28.89 -8.28
C LEU A 639 -11.86 29.43 -6.97
N GLY A 640 -13.18 29.62 -6.90
CA GLY A 640 -13.88 30.11 -5.69
C GLY A 640 -13.90 31.61 -5.54
N GLY A 641 -13.53 32.38 -6.59
CA GLY A 641 -13.52 33.83 -6.59
C GLY A 641 -14.93 34.43 -6.53
N LYS A 642 -15.13 35.37 -5.65
CA LYS A 642 -16.35 36.19 -5.48
C LYS A 642 -16.15 37.62 -5.96
N GLU A 643 -14.92 37.98 -6.34
CA GLU A 643 -14.55 39.35 -6.73
C GLU A 643 -14.89 39.64 -8.18
N GLU A 644 -15.10 40.93 -8.49
CA GLU A 644 -15.35 41.38 -9.85
C GLU A 644 -14.11 41.33 -10.73
N ASN A 645 -12.91 41.34 -10.16
CA ASN A 645 -11.65 41.28 -10.90
C ASN A 645 -11.08 39.84 -11.00
N PRO A 646 -11.33 39.15 -12.11
CA PRO A 646 -10.89 37.76 -12.29
C PRO A 646 -9.37 37.59 -12.27
N ARG A 647 -8.60 38.59 -12.80
CA ARG A 647 -7.13 38.52 -12.80
C ARG A 647 -6.55 38.52 -11.41
N LYS A 648 -7.17 39.23 -10.47
CA LYS A 648 -6.75 39.24 -9.06
C LYS A 648 -6.92 37.85 -8.42
N VAL A 649 -8.06 37.19 -8.62
CA VAL A 649 -8.32 35.84 -8.11
C VAL A 649 -7.32 34.85 -8.69
N ILE A 650 -7.06 34.90 -10.00
CA ILE A 650 -6.09 34.02 -10.66
C ILE A 650 -4.67 34.28 -10.12
N ARG A 651 -4.29 35.53 -9.88
CA ARG A 651 -3.00 35.89 -9.27
C ARG A 651 -2.86 35.32 -7.85
N GLU A 652 -3.91 35.43 -7.05
CA GLU A 652 -3.91 34.86 -5.70
C GLU A 652 -3.77 33.34 -5.71
N TYR A 653 -4.42 32.65 -6.67
CA TYR A 653 -4.25 31.23 -6.86
C TYR A 653 -2.80 30.85 -7.20
N PHE A 654 -2.15 31.55 -8.14
CA PHE A 654 -0.75 31.32 -8.46
C PHE A 654 0.20 31.54 -7.28
N ILE A 655 -0.02 32.57 -6.49
CA ILE A 655 0.83 32.91 -5.34
C ILE A 655 0.66 31.92 -4.19
N LYS A 656 -0.58 31.46 -3.92
CA LYS A 656 -0.92 30.76 -2.66
C LYS A 656 -1.10 29.25 -2.84
N GLU A 657 -1.67 28.79 -3.97
CA GLU A 657 -2.19 27.43 -4.12
C GLU A 657 -1.54 26.61 -5.25
N PHE A 658 -1.26 27.23 -6.38
CA PHE A 658 -0.78 26.53 -7.58
C PHE A 658 0.37 25.56 -7.30
N TYR A 659 1.38 26.02 -6.56
CA TYR A 659 2.54 25.17 -6.27
C TYR A 659 2.21 23.96 -5.39
N ALA A 660 1.29 24.12 -4.43
CA ALA A 660 0.81 23.03 -3.60
C ALA A 660 0.04 21.99 -4.44
N ASP A 661 -0.82 22.45 -5.37
CA ASP A 661 -1.53 21.58 -6.29
C ASP A 661 -0.56 20.87 -7.24
N HIS A 662 0.44 21.57 -7.76
CA HIS A 662 1.51 20.99 -8.57
C HIS A 662 2.29 19.90 -7.80
N CYS A 663 2.69 20.16 -6.56
CA CYS A 663 3.34 19.15 -5.71
C CYS A 663 2.43 17.93 -5.45
N LYS A 664 1.13 18.12 -5.31
CA LYS A 664 0.15 17.04 -5.12
C LYS A 664 0.02 16.17 -6.38
N ILE A 665 -0.14 16.78 -7.55
CA ILE A 665 -0.23 16.09 -8.85
C ILE A 665 1.02 15.24 -9.09
N TYR A 666 2.20 15.82 -8.88
CA TYR A 666 3.49 15.16 -9.10
C TYR A 666 4.02 14.42 -7.85
N GLN A 667 3.17 14.22 -6.83
CA GLN A 667 3.44 13.43 -5.62
C GLN A 667 4.77 13.83 -4.94
N LYS A 668 4.90 15.12 -4.63
CA LYS A 668 6.07 15.75 -4.00
C LYS A 668 7.36 15.63 -4.83
N ARG A 669 7.22 15.57 -6.16
CA ARG A 669 8.31 15.61 -7.13
C ARG A 669 7.99 16.63 -8.23
N PRO A 670 7.90 17.95 -7.86
CA PRO A 670 7.52 18.99 -8.81
C PRO A 670 8.54 19.12 -9.94
N ILE A 671 8.06 19.32 -11.16
CA ILE A 671 8.89 19.59 -12.33
C ILE A 671 9.03 21.11 -12.60
N TYR A 672 8.15 21.93 -12.04
CA TYR A 672 8.30 23.38 -11.96
C TYR A 672 8.70 23.73 -10.54
N TRP A 673 9.91 24.27 -10.36
CA TRP A 673 10.42 24.63 -9.05
C TRP A 673 10.06 26.05 -8.72
N LEU A 674 9.53 26.29 -7.52
CA LEU A 674 9.17 27.63 -7.05
C LEU A 674 10.30 28.19 -6.18
N PHE A 675 11.03 29.16 -6.71
CA PHE A 675 11.89 30.03 -5.90
C PHE A 675 11.00 30.97 -5.09
N ASP A 676 11.19 31.02 -3.76
CA ASP A 676 10.25 31.65 -2.83
C ASP A 676 11.02 32.41 -1.75
N SER A 677 10.85 33.74 -1.70
CA SER A 677 11.49 34.60 -0.71
C SER A 677 10.99 34.37 0.72
N GLY A 678 9.75 33.89 0.89
CA GLY A 678 9.21 33.59 2.20
C GLY A 678 7.75 34.04 2.44
N ARG A 679 7.40 34.24 3.69
CA ARG A 679 6.02 34.43 4.15
C ARG A 679 5.34 35.72 3.66
N LYS A 680 6.10 36.76 3.33
CA LYS A 680 5.57 38.02 2.82
C LYS A 680 5.29 37.99 1.33
N ASN A 681 5.70 36.90 0.64
CA ASN A 681 5.59 36.75 -0.80
C ASN A 681 6.23 37.91 -1.55
N ALA A 682 7.40 38.35 -1.10
CA ALA A 682 8.08 39.50 -1.69
C ALA A 682 8.57 39.20 -3.11
N PHE A 683 9.04 37.96 -3.35
CA PHE A 683 9.43 37.48 -4.67
C PHE A 683 9.13 35.98 -4.81
N LYS A 684 8.56 35.62 -5.95
CA LYS A 684 8.40 34.23 -6.37
C LYS A 684 8.63 34.11 -7.86
N ALA A 685 9.27 33.02 -8.27
CA ALA A 685 9.42 32.66 -9.68
C ALA A 685 9.40 31.14 -9.85
N LEU A 686 8.74 30.67 -10.92
CA LEU A 686 8.77 29.27 -11.34
C LEU A 686 9.90 29.05 -12.32
N VAL A 687 10.56 27.90 -12.22
CA VAL A 687 11.62 27.45 -13.12
C VAL A 687 11.35 26.03 -13.56
N TYR A 688 11.42 25.73 -14.88
CA TYR A 688 11.24 24.40 -15.42
C TYR A 688 12.55 23.58 -15.39
N ILE A 689 12.58 22.48 -14.65
CA ILE A 689 13.81 21.71 -14.38
C ILE A 689 14.49 21.18 -15.65
N HIS A 690 13.70 20.80 -16.68
CA HIS A 690 14.25 20.28 -17.94
C HIS A 690 14.91 21.35 -18.80
N ARG A 691 14.69 22.64 -18.49
CA ARG A 691 15.36 23.80 -19.11
C ARG A 691 16.32 24.51 -18.19
N TYR A 692 16.51 23.99 -16.97
CA TYR A 692 17.47 24.55 -16.02
C TYR A 692 18.92 24.45 -16.55
N LYS A 693 19.67 25.53 -16.40
CA LYS A 693 21.08 25.65 -16.72
C LYS A 693 21.86 26.20 -15.53
N PRO A 694 23.18 26.00 -15.44
CA PRO A 694 23.98 26.52 -14.32
C PRO A 694 23.89 28.03 -14.13
N ASP A 695 23.56 28.82 -15.17
CA ASP A 695 23.38 30.27 -15.13
C ASP A 695 21.92 30.69 -14.82
N THR A 696 20.98 29.77 -14.68
CA THR A 696 19.55 30.09 -14.45
C THR A 696 19.36 30.95 -13.19
N ILE A 697 20.03 30.63 -12.09
CA ILE A 697 19.91 31.40 -10.84
C ILE A 697 20.52 32.80 -10.99
N ALA A 698 21.62 32.93 -11.73
CA ALA A 698 22.20 34.22 -12.02
C ALA A 698 21.23 35.11 -12.86
N ARG A 699 20.53 34.52 -13.85
CA ARG A 699 19.48 35.23 -14.62
C ARG A 699 18.29 35.58 -13.77
N LEU A 700 17.81 34.68 -12.90
CA LEU A 700 16.73 34.94 -11.94
C LEU A 700 17.10 36.14 -11.04
N ARG A 701 18.34 36.18 -10.55
CA ARG A 701 18.85 37.27 -9.72
C ARG A 701 18.87 38.62 -10.45
N THR A 702 19.54 38.66 -11.61
CA THR A 702 19.80 39.93 -12.31
C THR A 702 18.62 40.40 -13.15
N GLY A 703 17.88 39.49 -13.80
CA GLY A 703 16.77 39.86 -14.67
C GLY A 703 15.45 40.09 -13.95
N TYR A 704 15.28 39.49 -12.77
CA TYR A 704 13.98 39.53 -12.07
C TYR A 704 14.07 40.07 -10.65
N LEU A 705 14.91 39.47 -9.80
CA LEU A 705 14.96 39.83 -8.39
C LEU A 705 15.41 41.31 -8.19
N HIS A 706 16.49 41.72 -8.83
CA HIS A 706 16.98 43.11 -8.75
C HIS A 706 15.99 44.13 -9.31
N GLU A 707 15.26 43.77 -10.36
CA GLU A 707 14.23 44.69 -10.90
C GLU A 707 13.05 44.87 -9.96
N VAL A 708 12.58 43.79 -9.29
CA VAL A 708 11.51 43.91 -8.27
C VAL A 708 12.01 44.70 -7.07
N GLN A 709 13.28 44.55 -6.64
CA GLN A 709 13.88 45.34 -5.60
C GLN A 709 13.87 46.85 -5.92
N ALA A 710 14.27 47.20 -7.16
CA ALA A 710 14.25 48.57 -7.62
C ALA A 710 12.83 49.16 -7.65
N LYS A 711 11.84 48.39 -8.10
CA LYS A 711 10.43 48.81 -8.12
C LYS A 711 9.87 49.01 -6.71
N TYR A 712 10.17 48.10 -5.77
CA TYR A 712 9.76 48.26 -4.38
C TYR A 712 10.44 49.48 -3.69
N ALA A 713 11.68 49.80 -4.04
CA ALA A 713 12.36 50.98 -3.54
C ALA A 713 11.69 52.25 -4.05
N ALA A 714 11.37 52.33 -5.35
CA ALA A 714 10.66 53.47 -5.95
C ALA A 714 9.24 53.65 -5.37
N ASP A 715 8.48 52.56 -5.17
CA ASP A 715 7.15 52.60 -4.58
C ASP A 715 7.20 53.08 -3.11
N ALA A 716 8.18 52.61 -2.32
CA ALA A 716 8.36 53.05 -0.95
C ALA A 716 8.69 54.53 -0.87
N GLU A 717 9.62 55.05 -1.70
CA GLU A 717 9.97 56.45 -1.78
C GLU A 717 8.77 57.34 -2.19
N SER A 718 7.96 56.87 -3.15
CA SER A 718 6.73 57.50 -3.60
C SER A 718 5.70 57.63 -2.46
N LEU A 719 5.48 56.53 -1.72
CA LEU A 719 4.57 56.55 -0.55
C LEU A 719 5.07 57.44 0.59
N GLU A 720 6.38 57.47 0.86
CA GLU A 720 6.98 58.31 1.86
C GLU A 720 6.81 59.80 1.50
N LYS A 721 7.06 60.17 0.23
CA LYS A 721 6.83 61.54 -0.28
C LYS A 721 5.35 61.93 -0.17
N ALA A 722 4.42 61.07 -0.56
CA ALA A 722 2.99 61.34 -0.49
C ALA A 722 2.49 61.52 0.97
N LEU A 723 3.04 60.77 1.92
CA LEU A 723 2.75 60.92 3.35
C LEU A 723 3.29 62.19 3.92
N THR A 724 4.44 62.72 3.44
CA THR A 724 5.07 63.94 3.89
C THR A 724 4.33 65.19 3.38
N VAL A 725 3.81 65.13 2.15
CA VAL A 725 3.10 66.28 1.53
C VAL A 725 1.67 66.44 2.09
N GLY A 726 1.09 65.40 2.72
CA GLY A 726 -0.17 65.52 3.47
C GLY A 726 -1.46 65.73 2.63
N THR A 727 -1.40 65.59 1.32
CA THR A 727 -2.48 65.98 0.37
C THR A 727 -3.49 64.83 0.07
N CYS A 728 -3.32 63.64 0.61
CA CYS A 728 -4.19 62.48 0.30
C CYS A 728 -5.06 62.05 1.47
N GLY A 729 -6.35 61.83 1.20
CA GLY A 729 -7.42 61.55 2.18
C GLY A 729 -7.36 60.24 2.95
N ASN A 730 -6.34 59.37 2.76
CA ASN A 730 -6.26 58.06 3.43
C ASN A 730 -4.84 57.71 3.95
N GLN A 731 -4.32 58.59 4.83
CA GLN A 731 -2.98 58.43 5.41
C GLN A 731 -2.78 57.11 6.17
N THR A 732 -3.83 56.59 6.82
CA THR A 732 -3.76 55.32 7.56
C THR A 732 -3.52 54.13 6.64
N GLN A 733 -4.16 54.10 5.50
CA GLN A 733 -3.99 53.05 4.49
C GLN A 733 -2.59 53.11 3.88
N MET A 734 -2.12 54.30 3.50
CA MET A 734 -0.78 54.50 2.95
C MET A 734 0.33 54.10 3.93
N LYS A 735 0.16 54.38 5.24
CA LYS A 735 1.10 53.91 6.28
C LYS A 735 1.14 52.41 6.39
N LYS A 736 -0.02 51.73 6.28
CA LYS A 736 -0.08 50.24 6.26
C LYS A 736 0.60 49.64 5.02
N GLU A 737 0.39 50.27 3.87
CA GLU A 737 1.02 49.88 2.61
C GLU A 737 2.55 50.03 2.67
N LEU A 738 3.03 51.19 3.16
CA LEU A 738 4.46 51.43 3.35
C LEU A 738 5.08 50.41 4.32
N PHE A 739 4.41 50.12 5.45
CA PHE A 739 4.89 49.14 6.41
C PHE A 739 4.97 47.72 5.79
N ALA A 740 3.95 47.32 5.05
CA ALA A 740 3.93 46.04 4.34
C ALA A 740 5.04 45.96 3.28
N LEU A 741 5.27 47.07 2.56
CA LEU A 741 6.30 47.14 1.53
C LEU A 741 7.72 47.07 2.12
N LYS A 742 7.98 47.77 3.24
CA LYS A 742 9.26 47.67 3.96
C LYS A 742 9.54 46.26 4.45
N ALA A 743 8.51 45.58 4.98
CA ALA A 743 8.64 44.17 5.39
C ALA A 743 8.96 43.23 4.21
N LYS A 744 8.46 43.53 3.00
CA LYS A 744 8.82 42.82 1.78
C LYS A 744 10.25 43.12 1.34
N GLN A 745 10.70 44.37 1.45
CA GLN A 745 12.08 44.73 1.13
C GLN A 745 13.08 44.00 2.04
N GLU A 746 12.80 43.90 3.34
CA GLU A 746 13.64 43.13 4.27
C GLU A 746 13.70 41.64 3.91
N GLU A 747 12.52 41.02 3.62
CA GLU A 747 12.47 39.61 3.18
C GLU A 747 13.26 39.43 1.88
N MET A 748 13.14 40.33 0.95
CA MET A 748 13.82 40.29 -0.34
C MET A 748 15.34 40.44 -0.22
N HIS A 749 15.81 41.28 0.68
CA HIS A 749 17.23 41.44 0.94
C HIS A 749 17.85 40.15 1.48
N ALA A 750 17.19 39.54 2.48
CA ALA A 750 17.64 38.28 3.02
C ALA A 750 17.59 37.11 1.99
N PHE A 751 16.65 37.17 1.04
CA PHE A 751 16.57 36.22 -0.06
C PHE A 751 17.67 36.46 -1.10
N GLU A 752 17.96 37.72 -1.41
CA GLU A 752 19.01 38.13 -2.35
C GLU A 752 20.39 37.62 -1.92
N GLU A 753 20.74 37.69 -0.64
CA GLU A 753 21.99 37.16 -0.11
C GLU A 753 22.17 35.67 -0.40
N LYS A 754 21.07 34.88 -0.26
CA LYS A 754 21.08 33.45 -0.56
C LYS A 754 21.19 33.20 -2.06
N ILE A 755 20.38 33.89 -2.87
CA ILE A 755 20.37 33.76 -4.33
C ILE A 755 21.73 34.13 -4.91
N HIS A 756 22.40 35.18 -4.38
CA HIS A 756 23.75 35.56 -4.78
C HIS A 756 24.73 34.40 -4.64
N HIS A 757 24.73 33.74 -3.49
CA HIS A 757 25.58 32.57 -3.26
C HIS A 757 25.35 31.45 -4.30
N TYR A 758 24.11 31.10 -4.57
CA TYR A 758 23.78 30.10 -5.57
C TYR A 758 24.11 30.54 -7.01
N ALA A 759 23.95 31.82 -7.31
CA ALA A 759 24.30 32.38 -8.62
C ALA A 759 25.81 32.27 -8.92
N ASP A 760 26.64 32.44 -7.89
CA ASP A 760 28.10 32.35 -8.02
C ASP A 760 28.58 30.90 -8.15
N ILE A 761 27.98 29.96 -7.38
CA ILE A 761 28.35 28.55 -7.41
C ILE A 761 27.97 27.87 -8.74
N ARG A 762 26.90 28.33 -9.40
CA ARG A 762 26.41 27.77 -10.69
C ARG A 762 26.21 26.26 -10.65
N ILE A 763 25.42 25.79 -9.69
CA ILE A 763 25.14 24.37 -9.51
C ILE A 763 24.59 23.76 -10.79
N SER A 764 25.19 22.67 -11.26
CA SER A 764 24.63 21.81 -12.31
C SER A 764 23.79 20.71 -11.69
N ILE A 765 22.63 20.41 -12.27
CA ILE A 765 21.77 19.31 -11.86
C ILE A 765 21.81 18.17 -12.87
N ASP A 766 21.73 16.94 -12.39
CA ASP A 766 21.45 15.76 -13.22
C ASP A 766 20.05 15.24 -12.90
N LEU A 767 19.15 15.31 -13.88
CA LEU A 767 17.77 14.86 -13.72
C LEU A 767 17.68 13.35 -13.45
N ASP A 768 18.70 12.58 -13.83
CA ASP A 768 18.77 11.14 -13.55
C ASP A 768 18.83 10.82 -12.04
N ASP A 769 19.33 11.76 -11.22
CA ASP A 769 19.35 11.64 -9.76
C ASP A 769 17.95 11.80 -9.13
N GLY A 770 17.00 12.32 -9.92
CA GLY A 770 15.61 12.55 -9.54
C GLY A 770 15.38 13.89 -8.83
N VAL A 771 14.12 14.30 -8.82
CA VAL A 771 13.71 15.62 -8.30
C VAL A 771 14.08 15.78 -6.83
N LYS A 772 13.89 14.77 -5.98
CA LYS A 772 14.15 14.90 -4.53
C LYS A 772 15.63 15.22 -4.22
N HIS A 773 16.55 14.58 -4.94
CA HIS A 773 17.98 14.83 -4.77
C HIS A 773 18.35 16.25 -5.22
N ASN A 774 17.96 16.59 -6.45
CA ASN A 774 18.29 17.90 -7.02
C ASN A 774 17.60 19.06 -6.27
N TYR A 775 16.37 18.87 -5.80
CA TYR A 775 15.65 19.86 -5.00
C TYR A 775 16.35 20.20 -3.68
N ALA A 776 16.94 19.20 -3.05
CA ALA A 776 17.68 19.38 -1.79
C ALA A 776 18.91 20.30 -1.93
N LEU A 777 19.50 20.37 -3.14
CA LEU A 777 20.64 21.26 -3.42
C LEU A 777 20.27 22.76 -3.30
N PHE A 778 18.98 23.11 -3.38
CA PHE A 778 18.46 24.47 -3.35
C PHE A 778 17.45 24.70 -2.23
N ALA A 779 17.47 23.88 -1.18
CA ALA A 779 16.42 23.85 -0.13
C ALA A 779 16.19 25.20 0.55
N ASP A 780 17.21 26.09 0.60
CA ASP A 780 17.15 27.39 1.28
C ASP A 780 16.42 28.46 0.47
N VAL A 781 16.25 28.26 -0.84
CA VAL A 781 15.66 29.24 -1.76
C VAL A 781 14.42 28.72 -2.48
N LEU A 782 14.12 27.45 -2.34
CA LEU A 782 12.92 26.82 -2.90
C LEU A 782 11.79 26.70 -1.86
N ALA A 783 10.56 26.78 -2.34
CA ALA A 783 9.38 26.55 -1.54
C ALA A 783 9.38 25.15 -0.92
N LYS A 784 8.90 24.99 0.32
CA LYS A 784 8.84 23.68 0.98
C LYS A 784 7.89 22.73 0.23
N LEU A 785 8.31 21.48 0.03
CA LEU A 785 7.46 20.41 -0.49
C LEU A 785 6.38 20.06 0.55
N LYS A 786 5.12 20.38 0.24
CA LYS A 786 3.96 20.15 1.14
C LYS A 786 3.29 18.81 0.85
#